data_1d302531d472bf23e4240b8a207597c4
#
_entry.id   1d302531d472bf23e4240b8a207597c4
#
_cell.length_a   1.000
_cell.length_b   1.000
_cell.length_c   1.000
_cell.angle_alpha   90.00
_cell.angle_beta   90.00
_cell.angle_gamma   90.00
#
_symmetry.space_group_name_H-M   'P 1'
#
loop_
_entity.id
_entity.type
_entity.pdbx_description
1 polymer ?
#
loop_
_entity_poly.entity_id
_entity_poly.type
_entity_poly.pdbx_seq_one_letter_code
_entity_poly.pdbx_strand_id
1 'polypeptide(L)'
;MGKKASMTRRAFTKLAAATAIAATVSLEGAQALGATAGEKTAVPEVKRIRTACRGCGKMECGVWVAVENGRAVKIEGDESAFQSRGNCCTKSQASLEAAYHPDRLRYPMKRTNPKTDDDPGWMRITWDEAFKTTVAKAQEVQERYGGCSIAGITGTSRVAGTAGWIRMWGSPNGIQAWQICKGPRHFTGNLVSQFAHSWVATVDRPRVYTAWGGSTEISNYDDSCRTSVEASNQADVRIIVDPRVTNLGKESDYHLALRPGTDAAMAMGWAYIVVDHQLYDDLYVKKWTNAPFLVVEDMEPSGYDTVSTNGDPFTLKTRLLKASDLDENGNPHHYMVWDALADRLTYFDSETGQWEGEKWAKPTEGFTPNQKIVEGVSQGWCPNPTPFDPEIDPALYGEFEVTLKDGSVHSARPVWEYYVESLEDYTPEKTAEITGVDAELIEEACLAWATRIDPTTGYGNGGIRYMLAVEHSGHAVQTCRTLDMLAQLTGNMDTPAGHRGATRSPVEGGHAGFGSNAPGCPPMPEENQLKRLGTDRFPLLRWWRSWADANSVWEAMTTGEPYPVVMAMNSSGDFMCQGNTAYNWEALSKLDFIFEANLWQPPSAGMADILVPAQHWLEIPGCPRASQGSTGAMGANVNCIEPIGESMFDPMILVNFHKYAGVPYWPQKPDCSYPTEKDLLDDGVKFFRDSWDEYVEEFQNNGWWDVKTVEPELWGTYRRYETGALRSRNSGGILGTKGDFKPGFYTPTMKVEIWSTLMESYHPGEGWELPSYAEPPHSPLSDPEMAQEYPLIITTGRRIPVYFHSEHRQLPWCREQWPVPRVEIHPKTAAEYGIEQGDWVWIETPFGKIRQVADLYMGIDPGTINCEHQWWFPELKQASKGHELCAVNHLVDRNAQDPHCGTGNVRAYLGKIYKATPENSPFGNPVPCGNDGTEIITSADDPRLKEWASAIDAIGSDTAKWEEYAR
;
A
#
# COMPACT_ATOMS: atom_id res chain seq x y z
N MET A 1 5.21 5.96 -59.99
CA MET A 1 5.52 6.92 -58.93
C MET A 1 4.20 7.42 -58.31
N GLY A 2 3.68 6.74 -57.33
CA GLY A 2 2.45 7.11 -56.64
C GLY A 2 2.78 7.93 -55.39
N LYS A 3 2.27 9.16 -55.31
CA LYS A 3 2.40 10.01 -54.13
C LYS A 3 1.56 9.44 -52.99
N LYS A 4 2.18 8.99 -51.88
CA LYS A 4 1.50 8.71 -50.61
C LYS A 4 1.02 10.04 -50.04
N ALA A 5 -0.29 10.23 -50.00
CA ALA A 5 -0.89 11.36 -49.28
C ALA A 5 -0.79 11.09 -47.79
N SER A 6 0.03 11.84 -47.04
CA SER A 6 0.06 11.84 -45.60
C SER A 6 -1.04 12.77 -45.09
N MET A 7 -1.98 12.21 -44.35
CA MET A 7 -3.03 12.98 -43.68
C MET A 7 -2.46 13.59 -42.41
N THR A 8 -2.59 14.90 -42.22
CA THR A 8 -2.11 15.59 -41.01
C THR A 8 -3.00 15.27 -39.81
N ARG A 9 -2.41 15.28 -38.62
CA ARG A 9 -3.09 15.05 -37.32
C ARG A 9 -4.39 15.88 -37.18
N ARG A 10 -4.37 17.12 -37.72
CA ARG A 10 -5.52 18.05 -37.72
C ARG A 10 -6.65 17.60 -38.68
N ALA A 11 -6.31 16.92 -39.76
CA ALA A 11 -7.29 16.35 -40.71
C ALA A 11 -7.92 15.08 -40.14
N PHE A 12 -7.16 14.26 -39.39
CA PHE A 12 -7.67 13.09 -38.69
C PHE A 12 -8.64 13.47 -37.58
N THR A 13 -8.32 14.50 -36.77
CA THR A 13 -9.20 14.98 -35.71
C THR A 13 -10.51 15.56 -36.25
N LYS A 14 -10.45 16.25 -37.41
CA LYS A 14 -11.68 16.75 -38.06
C LYS A 14 -12.53 15.63 -38.65
N LEU A 15 -11.91 14.58 -39.16
CA LEU A 15 -12.63 13.41 -39.69
C LEU A 15 -13.27 12.61 -38.53
N ALA A 16 -12.58 12.43 -37.43
CA ALA A 16 -13.12 11.78 -36.22
C ALA A 16 -14.28 12.56 -35.60
N ALA A 17 -14.19 13.88 -35.55
CA ALA A 17 -15.29 14.75 -35.11
C ALA A 17 -16.49 14.71 -36.06
N ALA A 18 -16.27 14.67 -37.37
CA ALA A 18 -17.32 14.56 -38.35
C ALA A 18 -18.04 13.19 -38.31
N THR A 19 -17.29 12.13 -37.98
CA THR A 19 -17.87 10.79 -37.80
C THR A 19 -18.70 10.67 -36.52
N ALA A 20 -18.27 11.34 -35.43
CA ALA A 20 -19.05 11.42 -34.18
C ALA A 20 -20.34 12.23 -34.37
N ILE A 21 -20.30 13.33 -35.13
CA ILE A 21 -21.50 14.13 -35.47
C ILE A 21 -22.45 13.36 -36.40
N ALA A 22 -21.92 12.59 -37.33
CA ALA A 22 -22.75 11.76 -38.20
C ALA A 22 -23.43 10.59 -37.44
N ALA A 23 -22.82 10.09 -36.39
CA ALA A 23 -23.44 9.07 -35.54
C ALA A 23 -24.56 9.64 -34.67
N THR A 24 -24.47 10.89 -34.20
CA THR A 24 -25.52 11.58 -33.46
C THR A 24 -26.69 12.02 -34.32
N VAL A 25 -26.43 12.42 -35.57
CA VAL A 25 -27.51 12.85 -36.52
C VAL A 25 -28.28 11.64 -37.09
N SER A 26 -27.66 10.44 -37.12
CA SER A 26 -28.36 9.24 -37.62
C SER A 26 -29.34 8.66 -36.57
N LEU A 27 -29.27 9.03 -35.30
CA LEU A 27 -30.28 8.64 -34.31
C LEU A 27 -31.56 9.47 -34.39
N GLU A 28 -31.52 10.72 -34.86
CA GLU A 28 -32.73 11.54 -35.07
C GLU A 28 -33.36 11.33 -36.45
N GLY A 29 -32.60 10.85 -37.43
CA GLY A 29 -33.13 10.61 -38.80
C GLY A 29 -33.87 9.28 -39.02
N ALA A 30 -33.79 8.33 -38.10
CA ALA A 30 -34.44 7.02 -38.25
C ALA A 30 -35.94 7.04 -37.85
N GLN A 31 -36.51 8.15 -37.43
CA GLN A 31 -37.93 8.28 -37.07
C GLN A 31 -38.84 8.71 -38.23
N ALA A 32 -38.32 8.83 -39.46
CA ALA A 32 -39.10 9.36 -40.59
C ALA A 32 -39.45 8.38 -41.71
N LEU A 33 -39.18 7.07 -41.53
CA LEU A 33 -39.63 6.08 -42.56
C LEU A 33 -40.51 4.99 -41.93
N GLY A 34 -41.78 5.14 -42.15
CA GLY A 34 -42.92 4.37 -41.75
C GLY A 34 -42.74 2.87 -41.42
N ALA A 35 -42.91 2.57 -40.16
CA ALA A 35 -43.26 1.27 -39.67
C ALA A 35 -44.69 1.30 -39.14
N THR A 36 -45.50 0.42 -39.59
CA THR A 36 -46.85 0.08 -39.12
C THR A 36 -46.87 -0.23 -37.63
N ALA A 37 -47.92 0.18 -36.97
CA ALA A 37 -48.15 0.09 -35.53
C ALA A 37 -47.96 -1.34 -35.00
N GLY A 38 -46.78 -1.68 -34.52
CA GLY A 38 -46.48 -2.72 -33.57
C GLY A 38 -46.13 -2.07 -32.24
N GLU A 39 -46.46 -2.62 -31.11
CA GLU A 39 -46.28 -2.15 -29.77
C GLU A 39 -44.92 -1.43 -29.59
N LYS A 40 -44.97 -0.17 -29.14
CA LYS A 40 -43.76 0.55 -28.72
C LYS A 40 -43.19 -0.18 -27.53
N THR A 41 -42.20 -1.03 -27.76
CA THR A 41 -41.30 -1.44 -26.71
C THR A 41 -40.65 -0.15 -26.17
N ALA A 42 -40.96 0.19 -24.92
CA ALA A 42 -40.35 1.34 -24.24
C ALA A 42 -38.81 1.17 -24.34
N VAL A 43 -38.11 2.18 -24.83
CA VAL A 43 -36.65 2.21 -24.78
C VAL A 43 -36.29 2.04 -23.31
N PRO A 44 -35.47 1.06 -22.94
CA PRO A 44 -35.11 0.85 -21.55
C PRO A 44 -34.52 2.11 -20.97
N GLU A 45 -35.00 2.50 -19.79
CA GLU A 45 -34.44 3.65 -19.07
C GLU A 45 -33.05 3.28 -18.54
N VAL A 46 -32.01 3.86 -19.12
CA VAL A 46 -30.63 3.65 -18.67
C VAL A 46 -30.28 4.73 -17.62
N LYS A 47 -30.18 4.32 -16.36
CA LYS A 47 -29.72 5.18 -15.28
C LYS A 47 -28.19 5.18 -15.24
N ARG A 48 -27.55 6.36 -15.19
CA ARG A 48 -26.10 6.50 -14.97
C ARG A 48 -25.85 6.92 -13.53
N ILE A 49 -24.98 6.20 -12.85
CA ILE A 49 -24.64 6.41 -11.44
C ILE A 49 -23.13 6.66 -11.35
N ARG A 50 -22.76 7.81 -10.78
CA ARG A 50 -21.36 8.12 -10.45
C ARG A 50 -20.97 7.40 -9.17
N THR A 51 -19.82 6.73 -9.18
CA THR A 51 -19.35 5.94 -8.04
C THR A 51 -17.83 5.75 -8.09
N ALA A 52 -17.26 5.20 -7.04
CA ALA A 52 -15.86 4.80 -7.00
C ALA A 52 -15.68 3.33 -7.36
N CYS A 53 -14.76 3.01 -8.26
CA CYS A 53 -14.44 1.66 -8.64
C CYS A 53 -13.64 0.92 -7.54
N ARG A 54 -13.93 -0.39 -7.36
CA ARG A 54 -13.14 -1.31 -6.54
C ARG A 54 -12.71 -2.57 -7.32
N GLY A 55 -12.35 -2.42 -8.58
CA GLY A 55 -11.71 -3.50 -9.34
C GLY A 55 -10.28 -3.84 -8.87
N CYS A 56 -9.74 -3.05 -7.95
CA CYS A 56 -8.52 -3.32 -7.17
C CYS A 56 -8.70 -2.76 -5.76
N GLY A 57 -7.81 -3.08 -4.83
CA GLY A 57 -7.98 -2.72 -3.41
C GLY A 57 -7.96 -1.23 -3.06
N LYS A 58 -7.76 -0.32 -4.02
CA LYS A 58 -7.60 1.11 -3.71
C LYS A 58 -8.90 1.91 -3.70
N MET A 59 -9.89 1.56 -4.53
CA MET A 59 -11.21 2.21 -4.57
C MET A 59 -11.18 3.74 -4.78
N GLU A 60 -10.34 4.22 -5.68
CA GLU A 60 -10.09 5.65 -5.85
C GLU A 60 -10.34 6.14 -7.28
N CYS A 61 -10.54 5.23 -8.25
CA CYS A 61 -10.90 5.63 -9.61
C CYS A 61 -12.38 5.98 -9.67
N GLY A 62 -12.69 7.19 -10.14
CA GLY A 62 -14.07 7.58 -10.41
C GLY A 62 -14.59 6.89 -11.67
N VAL A 63 -15.79 6.34 -11.58
CA VAL A 63 -16.45 5.70 -12.71
C VAL A 63 -17.94 6.05 -12.77
N TRP A 64 -18.48 5.96 -13.98
CA TRP A 64 -19.90 5.91 -14.25
C TRP A 64 -20.34 4.47 -14.48
N VAL A 65 -21.40 4.05 -13.82
CA VAL A 65 -22.04 2.76 -14.04
C VAL A 65 -23.39 2.99 -14.72
N ALA A 66 -23.56 2.41 -15.90
CA ALA A 66 -24.84 2.39 -16.59
C ALA A 66 -25.65 1.19 -16.09
N VAL A 67 -26.87 1.45 -15.63
CA VAL A 67 -27.80 0.46 -15.08
C VAL A 67 -29.06 0.44 -15.93
N GLU A 68 -29.37 -0.70 -16.49
CA GLU A 68 -30.58 -0.96 -17.31
C GLU A 68 -31.43 -2.02 -16.62
N ASN A 69 -32.70 -1.70 -16.34
CA ASN A 69 -33.62 -2.61 -15.65
C ASN A 69 -33.07 -3.20 -14.33
N GLY A 70 -32.30 -2.40 -13.56
CA GLY A 70 -31.68 -2.83 -12.31
C GLY A 70 -30.37 -3.62 -12.47
N ARG A 71 -29.90 -3.84 -13.70
CA ARG A 71 -28.65 -4.56 -14.01
C ARG A 71 -27.58 -3.58 -14.47
N ALA A 72 -26.39 -3.64 -13.89
CA ALA A 72 -25.23 -2.90 -14.38
C ALA A 72 -24.78 -3.51 -15.71
N VAL A 73 -24.72 -2.70 -16.76
CA VAL A 73 -24.40 -3.14 -18.13
C VAL A 73 -23.12 -2.53 -18.70
N LYS A 74 -22.65 -1.41 -18.15
CA LYS A 74 -21.44 -0.75 -18.61
C LYS A 74 -20.76 0.01 -17.48
N ILE A 75 -19.43 0.04 -17.48
CA ILE A 75 -18.60 0.86 -16.61
C ILE A 75 -17.73 1.76 -17.49
N GLU A 76 -17.74 3.06 -17.23
CA GLU A 76 -16.96 4.07 -17.93
C GLU A 76 -16.20 4.92 -16.92
N GLY A 77 -15.04 5.46 -17.29
CA GLY A 77 -14.31 6.38 -16.43
C GLY A 77 -15.06 7.69 -16.25
N ASP A 78 -15.00 8.27 -15.05
CA ASP A 78 -15.53 9.58 -14.72
C ASP A 78 -14.43 10.64 -14.92
N GLU A 79 -14.61 11.53 -15.88
CA GLU A 79 -13.64 12.59 -16.18
C GLU A 79 -13.54 13.65 -15.06
N SER A 80 -14.58 13.77 -14.21
CA SER A 80 -14.53 14.64 -13.02
C SER A 80 -13.59 14.13 -11.93
N ALA A 81 -13.25 12.85 -11.99
CA ALA A 81 -12.28 12.22 -11.10
C ALA A 81 -10.86 12.58 -11.53
N PHE A 82 -10.36 13.73 -11.05
CA PHE A 82 -9.07 14.28 -11.44
C PHE A 82 -7.88 13.34 -11.12
N GLN A 83 -8.01 12.46 -10.14
CA GLN A 83 -7.00 11.47 -9.79
C GLN A 83 -6.89 10.34 -10.84
N SER A 84 -8.00 9.91 -11.43
CA SER A 84 -8.03 8.85 -12.45
C SER A 84 -8.28 9.38 -13.87
N ARG A 85 -8.79 10.61 -14.00
CA ARG A 85 -8.99 11.34 -15.26
C ARG A 85 -9.72 10.53 -16.34
N GLY A 86 -10.82 9.90 -15.96
CA GLY A 86 -11.58 9.03 -16.85
C GLY A 86 -10.90 7.68 -17.15
N ASN A 87 -9.84 7.29 -16.43
CA ASN A 87 -9.22 5.99 -16.60
C ASN A 87 -10.13 4.88 -16.06
N CYS A 88 -10.31 3.85 -16.88
CA CYS A 88 -11.10 2.67 -16.56
C CYS A 88 -10.33 1.43 -17.06
N CYS A 89 -9.63 0.77 -16.15
CA CYS A 89 -8.75 -0.35 -16.51
C CYS A 89 -9.50 -1.68 -16.68
N THR A 90 -8.81 -2.71 -17.14
CA THR A 90 -9.34 -4.06 -17.33
C THR A 90 -10.02 -4.63 -16.09
N LYS A 91 -9.45 -4.43 -14.89
CA LYS A 91 -10.05 -4.89 -13.63
C LYS A 91 -11.39 -4.20 -13.32
N SER A 92 -11.51 -2.92 -13.67
CA SER A 92 -12.77 -2.19 -13.53
C SER A 92 -13.83 -2.76 -14.46
N GLN A 93 -13.50 -3.06 -15.72
CA GLN A 93 -14.40 -3.69 -16.68
C GLN A 93 -14.82 -5.08 -16.23
N ALA A 94 -13.89 -5.89 -15.73
CA ALA A 94 -14.15 -7.22 -15.21
C ALA A 94 -15.11 -7.22 -14.00
N SER A 95 -15.35 -6.07 -13.36
CA SER A 95 -16.30 -5.97 -12.24
C SER A 95 -17.75 -6.25 -12.65
N LEU A 96 -18.14 -6.06 -13.92
CA LEU A 96 -19.44 -6.46 -14.41
C LEU A 96 -19.61 -7.98 -14.38
N GLU A 97 -18.59 -8.69 -14.88
CA GLU A 97 -18.56 -10.15 -14.83
C GLU A 97 -18.52 -10.65 -13.38
N ALA A 98 -17.68 -10.02 -12.54
CA ALA A 98 -17.58 -10.35 -11.14
C ALA A 98 -18.90 -10.21 -10.38
N ALA A 99 -19.69 -9.17 -10.67
CA ALA A 99 -20.98 -8.96 -10.00
C ALA A 99 -21.98 -10.10 -10.25
N TYR A 100 -22.01 -10.64 -11.45
CA TYR A 100 -23.02 -11.63 -11.88
C TYR A 100 -22.47 -13.04 -12.05
N HIS A 101 -21.22 -13.28 -11.70
CA HIS A 101 -20.56 -14.58 -11.88
C HIS A 101 -21.34 -15.71 -11.17
N PRO A 102 -21.52 -16.88 -11.79
CA PRO A 102 -22.30 -17.99 -11.22
C PRO A 102 -21.73 -18.52 -9.90
N ASP A 103 -20.39 -18.49 -9.74
CA ASP A 103 -19.71 -19.01 -8.55
C ASP A 103 -19.66 -18.02 -7.39
N ARG A 104 -20.30 -16.84 -7.51
CA ARG A 104 -20.42 -15.93 -6.36
C ARG A 104 -21.17 -16.60 -5.21
N LEU A 105 -20.68 -16.36 -4.00
CA LEU A 105 -21.40 -16.72 -2.80
C LEU A 105 -22.71 -15.94 -2.75
N ARG A 106 -23.84 -16.66 -2.55
CA ARG A 106 -25.19 -16.08 -2.55
C ARG A 106 -25.93 -16.26 -1.24
N TYR A 107 -25.48 -17.16 -0.39
CA TYR A 107 -26.08 -17.49 0.90
C TYR A 107 -25.02 -18.01 1.86
N PRO A 108 -25.25 -17.90 3.19
CA PRO A 108 -24.36 -18.47 4.19
C PRO A 108 -24.24 -19.99 4.05
N MET A 109 -23.05 -20.51 4.28
CA MET A 109 -22.73 -21.93 4.22
C MET A 109 -21.95 -22.37 5.45
N LYS A 110 -22.13 -23.65 5.81
CA LYS A 110 -21.43 -24.32 6.90
C LYS A 110 -20.69 -25.53 6.37
N ARG A 111 -19.47 -25.70 6.82
CA ARG A 111 -18.69 -26.92 6.59
C ARG A 111 -19.31 -28.09 7.30
N THR A 112 -19.38 -29.27 6.64
CA THR A 112 -19.84 -30.53 7.26
C THR A 112 -18.75 -31.59 7.34
N ASN A 113 -17.72 -31.48 6.53
CA ASN A 113 -16.60 -32.43 6.51
C ASN A 113 -15.41 -31.90 7.36
N PRO A 114 -14.57 -32.78 7.88
CA PRO A 114 -13.34 -32.37 8.57
C PRO A 114 -12.45 -31.46 7.71
N LYS A 115 -11.62 -30.63 8.33
CA LYS A 115 -10.66 -29.76 7.60
C LYS A 115 -9.55 -30.54 6.87
N THR A 116 -9.41 -31.83 7.18
CA THR A 116 -8.50 -32.75 6.49
C THR A 116 -9.03 -33.26 5.15
N ASP A 117 -10.31 -33.09 4.88
CA ASP A 117 -10.93 -33.55 3.64
C ASP A 117 -10.77 -32.49 2.54
N ASP A 118 -10.49 -32.94 1.31
CA ASP A 118 -10.37 -32.05 0.15
C ASP A 118 -11.68 -31.34 -0.20
N ASP A 119 -12.82 -31.95 0.11
CA ASP A 119 -14.14 -31.37 -0.05
C ASP A 119 -14.67 -30.85 1.30
N PRO A 120 -14.88 -29.55 1.46
CA PRO A 120 -15.48 -28.98 2.66
C PRO A 120 -16.88 -29.48 2.97
N GLY A 121 -17.60 -30.03 2.02
CA GLY A 121 -18.99 -30.50 2.19
C GLY A 121 -19.94 -29.34 2.52
N TRP A 122 -19.91 -28.27 1.75
CA TRP A 122 -20.69 -27.07 2.03
C TRP A 122 -22.19 -27.32 2.09
N MET A 123 -22.83 -26.95 3.21
CA MET A 123 -24.26 -26.97 3.41
C MET A 123 -24.79 -25.55 3.59
N ARG A 124 -25.82 -25.16 2.82
CA ARG A 124 -26.50 -23.88 3.01
C ARG A 124 -27.15 -23.81 4.39
N ILE A 125 -26.99 -22.67 5.06
CA ILE A 125 -27.62 -22.32 6.34
C ILE A 125 -28.27 -20.94 6.24
N THR A 126 -28.97 -20.52 7.31
CA THR A 126 -29.47 -19.15 7.43
C THR A 126 -28.42 -18.22 8.06
N TRP A 127 -28.56 -16.91 7.87
CA TRP A 127 -27.79 -15.91 8.60
C TRP A 127 -27.97 -16.04 10.12
N ASP A 128 -29.19 -16.37 10.59
CA ASP A 128 -29.46 -16.60 12.01
C ASP A 128 -28.60 -17.74 12.57
N GLU A 129 -28.53 -18.87 11.85
CA GLU A 129 -27.64 -19.98 12.24
C GLU A 129 -26.16 -19.59 12.19
N ALA A 130 -25.74 -18.85 11.14
CA ALA A 130 -24.35 -18.40 11.00
C ALA A 130 -23.93 -17.52 12.18
N PHE A 131 -24.74 -16.52 12.55
CA PHE A 131 -24.46 -15.66 13.70
C PHE A 131 -24.49 -16.40 15.02
N LYS A 132 -25.52 -17.21 15.29
CA LYS A 132 -25.63 -17.99 16.52
C LYS A 132 -24.45 -18.92 16.72
N THR A 133 -24.07 -19.64 15.65
CA THR A 133 -22.93 -20.58 15.71
C THR A 133 -21.61 -19.85 15.97
N THR A 134 -21.36 -18.76 15.23
CA THR A 134 -20.10 -17.99 15.36
C THR A 134 -19.99 -17.31 16.72
N VAL A 135 -21.07 -16.67 17.17
CA VAL A 135 -21.09 -15.99 18.48
C VAL A 135 -20.93 -16.98 19.62
N ALA A 136 -21.64 -18.10 19.59
CA ALA A 136 -21.50 -19.13 20.62
C ALA A 136 -20.06 -19.67 20.69
N LYS A 137 -19.42 -19.90 19.54
CA LYS A 137 -18.03 -20.35 19.52
C LYS A 137 -17.06 -19.28 20.02
N ALA A 138 -17.25 -18.03 19.64
CA ALA A 138 -16.42 -16.92 20.12
C ALA A 138 -16.53 -16.73 21.64
N GLN A 139 -17.74 -16.85 22.20
CA GLN A 139 -17.99 -16.81 23.66
C GLN A 139 -17.32 -18.00 24.38
N GLU A 140 -17.45 -19.21 23.83
CA GLU A 140 -16.75 -20.40 24.34
C GLU A 140 -15.22 -20.18 24.38
N VAL A 141 -14.65 -19.66 23.29
CA VAL A 141 -13.20 -19.39 23.20
C VAL A 141 -12.80 -18.30 24.21
N GLN A 142 -13.60 -17.23 24.33
CA GLN A 142 -13.33 -16.13 25.26
C GLN A 142 -13.37 -16.64 26.72
N GLU A 143 -14.34 -17.49 27.06
CA GLU A 143 -14.49 -18.06 28.41
C GLU A 143 -13.35 -19.03 28.74
N ARG A 144 -12.95 -19.87 27.78
CA ARG A 144 -11.98 -20.95 28.03
C ARG A 144 -10.52 -20.48 27.94
N TYR A 145 -10.20 -19.59 26.99
CA TYR A 145 -8.82 -19.22 26.65
C TYR A 145 -8.55 -17.72 26.77
N GLY A 146 -9.61 -16.90 26.91
CA GLY A 146 -9.54 -15.45 26.84
C GLY A 146 -9.69 -14.90 25.41
N GLY A 147 -10.06 -13.62 25.30
CA GLY A 147 -10.35 -12.98 24.02
C GLY A 147 -9.15 -12.93 23.06
N CYS A 148 -7.92 -12.88 23.60
CA CYS A 148 -6.70 -12.87 22.79
C CYS A 148 -6.52 -14.13 21.92
N SER A 149 -7.24 -15.21 22.22
CA SER A 149 -7.18 -16.47 21.45
C SER A 149 -8.02 -16.47 20.17
N ILE A 150 -8.58 -15.31 19.80
CA ILE A 150 -9.28 -15.06 18.54
C ILE A 150 -8.42 -14.16 17.67
N ALA A 151 -8.02 -14.60 16.47
CA ALA A 151 -7.32 -13.78 15.51
C ALA A 151 -8.27 -13.22 14.44
N GLY A 152 -7.90 -12.13 13.81
CA GLY A 152 -8.63 -11.58 12.68
C GLY A 152 -7.72 -11.26 11.51
N ILE A 153 -8.20 -11.45 10.28
CA ILE A 153 -7.49 -10.99 9.09
C ILE A 153 -8.33 -9.99 8.31
N THR A 154 -7.66 -8.94 7.88
CA THR A 154 -8.23 -7.93 6.99
C THR A 154 -7.37 -7.82 5.74
N GLY A 155 -7.99 -7.96 4.59
CA GLY A 155 -7.35 -7.63 3.31
C GLY A 155 -7.23 -6.12 3.08
N THR A 156 -7.06 -5.73 1.84
CA THR A 156 -7.08 -4.31 1.42
C THR A 156 -8.48 -3.73 1.33
N SER A 157 -9.50 -4.41 1.83
CA SER A 157 -10.85 -3.86 1.92
C SER A 157 -10.88 -2.62 2.82
N ARG A 158 -11.63 -1.63 2.39
CA ARG A 158 -11.76 -0.35 3.10
C ARG A 158 -13.17 -0.08 3.57
N VAL A 159 -14.03 -1.09 3.51
CA VAL A 159 -15.42 -0.96 3.91
C VAL A 159 -15.62 -1.33 5.37
N ALA A 160 -15.00 -2.42 5.84
CA ALA A 160 -14.96 -2.79 7.24
C ALA A 160 -13.74 -3.65 7.53
N GLY A 161 -13.00 -3.31 8.56
CA GLY A 161 -11.88 -4.14 9.01
C GLY A 161 -12.34 -5.19 10.02
N THR A 162 -11.77 -6.39 9.96
CA THR A 162 -11.95 -7.43 10.97
C THR A 162 -11.48 -7.01 12.37
N ALA A 163 -10.77 -5.89 12.49
CA ALA A 163 -10.39 -5.36 13.80
C ALA A 163 -11.61 -5.18 14.74
N GLY A 164 -12.74 -4.71 14.21
CA GLY A 164 -13.98 -4.63 14.98
C GLY A 164 -14.54 -6.01 15.38
N TRP A 165 -14.42 -6.98 14.48
CA TRP A 165 -14.97 -8.33 14.69
C TRP A 165 -14.27 -9.09 15.82
N ILE A 166 -12.97 -8.86 16.01
CA ILE A 166 -12.21 -9.51 17.08
C ILE A 166 -12.12 -8.66 18.36
N ARG A 167 -12.11 -7.33 18.20
CA ARG A 167 -12.00 -6.42 19.35
C ARG A 167 -13.19 -6.50 20.31
N MET A 168 -14.39 -6.75 19.79
CA MET A 168 -15.56 -6.97 20.63
C MET A 168 -15.38 -8.14 21.63
N TRP A 169 -14.50 -9.09 21.31
CA TRP A 169 -14.12 -10.21 22.18
C TRP A 169 -12.91 -9.94 23.06
N GLY A 170 -12.30 -8.76 22.92
CA GLY A 170 -11.10 -8.37 23.65
C GLY A 170 -9.79 -8.79 22.98
N SER A 171 -9.81 -9.17 21.71
CA SER A 171 -8.59 -9.57 21.00
C SER A 171 -7.86 -8.40 20.34
N PRO A 172 -6.53 -8.25 20.55
CA PRO A 172 -5.66 -7.34 19.82
C PRO A 172 -5.05 -7.95 18.54
N ASN A 173 -5.27 -9.25 18.28
CA ASN A 173 -4.54 -10.05 17.28
C ASN A 173 -5.15 -9.92 15.89
N GLY A 174 -5.20 -8.69 15.39
CA GLY A 174 -5.59 -8.41 14.01
C GLY A 174 -4.38 -8.43 13.07
N ILE A 175 -4.38 -9.34 12.09
CA ILE A 175 -3.42 -9.35 10.99
C ILE A 175 -3.94 -8.43 9.89
N GLN A 176 -3.07 -7.64 9.31
CA GLN A 176 -3.43 -6.75 8.20
C GLN A 176 -2.50 -6.96 6.99
N ALA A 177 -3.06 -6.92 5.79
CA ALA A 177 -2.29 -6.93 4.55
C ALA A 177 -1.23 -5.80 4.49
N TRP A 178 -1.43 -4.73 5.27
CA TRP A 178 -0.50 -3.61 5.35
C TRP A 178 0.88 -3.99 5.88
N GLN A 179 1.00 -5.03 6.71
CA GLN A 179 2.30 -5.49 7.20
C GLN A 179 3.26 -5.81 6.05
N ILE A 180 2.76 -6.41 4.98
CA ILE A 180 3.56 -6.70 3.77
C ILE A 180 3.36 -5.70 2.64
N CYS A 181 2.23 -4.98 2.58
CA CYS A 181 1.91 -4.10 1.46
C CYS A 181 2.64 -2.75 1.56
N LYS A 182 2.58 -2.09 2.71
CA LYS A 182 3.15 -0.75 2.91
C LYS A 182 3.50 -0.45 4.37
N GLY A 183 3.55 -1.47 5.21
CA GLY A 183 3.90 -1.32 6.62
C GLY A 183 5.27 -0.67 6.82
N PRO A 184 6.34 -1.18 6.21
CA PRO A 184 7.68 -0.62 6.37
C PRO A 184 7.75 0.87 6.06
N ARG A 185 7.24 1.30 4.89
CA ARG A 185 7.19 2.72 4.52
C ARG A 185 6.36 3.54 5.49
N HIS A 186 5.28 2.96 6.00
CA HIS A 186 4.42 3.61 6.95
C HIS A 186 5.11 3.79 8.32
N PHE A 187 5.83 2.77 8.79
CA PHE A 187 6.67 2.89 9.98
C PHE A 187 7.80 3.89 9.78
N THR A 188 8.48 3.83 8.66
CA THR A 188 9.56 4.75 8.29
C THR A 188 9.08 6.20 8.29
N GLY A 189 7.95 6.48 7.65
CA GLY A 189 7.37 7.83 7.64
C GLY A 189 7.14 8.34 9.08
N ASN A 190 6.75 7.47 10.02
CA ASN A 190 6.61 7.86 11.42
C ASN A 190 7.93 7.98 12.18
N LEU A 191 8.93 7.18 11.85
CA LEU A 191 10.27 7.30 12.46
C LEU A 191 10.97 8.58 12.04
N VAL A 192 10.84 8.97 10.77
CA VAL A 192 11.61 10.07 10.17
C VAL A 192 10.94 11.42 10.38
N SER A 193 9.65 11.53 10.04
CA SER A 193 8.95 12.82 10.00
C SER A 193 7.50 12.77 10.45
N GLN A 194 7.01 11.58 10.74
CA GLN A 194 5.59 11.27 11.00
C GLN A 194 4.61 11.66 9.88
N PHE A 195 5.08 11.77 8.67
CA PHE A 195 4.20 11.62 7.52
C PHE A 195 3.87 10.14 7.37
N ALA A 196 2.65 9.77 7.62
CA ALA A 196 2.21 8.38 7.65
C ALA A 196 2.50 7.55 6.38
N HIS A 197 2.84 8.18 5.29
CA HIS A 197 3.34 7.60 4.05
C HIS A 197 4.15 8.66 3.32
N SER A 198 5.41 8.41 3.08
CA SER A 198 6.28 9.30 2.29
C SER A 198 6.01 9.11 0.79
N TRP A 199 4.90 9.65 0.31
CA TRP A 199 4.53 9.60 -1.10
C TRP A 199 5.05 10.82 -1.85
N VAL A 200 5.54 10.62 -3.06
CA VAL A 200 5.77 11.72 -3.99
C VAL A 200 4.43 12.31 -4.42
N ALA A 201 4.34 13.63 -4.41
CA ALA A 201 3.18 14.35 -4.91
C ALA A 201 3.12 14.27 -6.45
N THR A 202 2.42 13.29 -6.98
CA THR A 202 2.32 13.05 -8.43
C THR A 202 1.36 14.01 -9.15
N VAL A 203 0.66 14.87 -8.42
CA VAL A 203 -0.21 15.91 -9.01
C VAL A 203 0.52 17.19 -9.39
N ASP A 204 1.72 17.39 -8.87
CA ASP A 204 2.58 18.51 -9.23
C ASP A 204 3.64 18.02 -10.23
N ARG A 205 4.05 18.90 -11.15
CA ARG A 205 5.09 18.56 -12.13
C ARG A 205 6.46 18.47 -11.47
N PRO A 206 7.09 17.28 -11.40
CA PRO A 206 8.49 17.15 -10.99
C PRO A 206 9.40 17.66 -12.12
N ARG A 207 10.52 18.25 -11.76
CA ARG A 207 11.60 18.55 -12.72
C ARG A 207 12.33 17.28 -13.09
N VAL A 208 12.59 16.44 -12.09
CA VAL A 208 13.16 15.11 -12.25
C VAL A 208 12.14 14.09 -11.74
N TYR A 209 11.63 13.25 -12.62
CA TYR A 209 10.77 12.13 -12.24
C TYR A 209 11.64 10.95 -11.85
N THR A 210 11.60 10.58 -10.57
CA THR A 210 12.35 9.42 -10.06
C THR A 210 11.38 8.36 -9.56
N ALA A 211 11.40 7.17 -10.16
CA ALA A 211 10.65 6.02 -9.69
C ALA A 211 11.60 4.89 -9.27
N TRP A 212 11.34 4.30 -8.10
CA TRP A 212 12.21 3.31 -7.48
C TRP A 212 11.41 2.08 -7.06
N GLY A 213 11.74 0.92 -7.62
CA GLY A 213 11.12 -0.36 -7.29
C GLY A 213 9.62 -0.42 -7.51
N GLY A 214 9.09 0.26 -8.53
CA GLY A 214 7.66 0.30 -8.80
C GLY A 214 7.29 0.62 -10.23
N SER A 215 6.32 -0.13 -10.78
CA SER A 215 5.80 0.00 -12.14
C SER A 215 4.27 0.20 -12.11
N THR A 216 3.85 1.38 -11.67
CA THR A 216 2.42 1.68 -11.48
C THR A 216 1.67 1.82 -12.80
N GLU A 217 2.36 2.17 -13.87
CA GLU A 217 1.81 2.27 -15.23
C GLU A 217 1.35 0.91 -15.78
N ILE A 218 1.97 -0.20 -15.35
CA ILE A 218 1.57 -1.56 -15.73
C ILE A 218 0.51 -2.11 -14.77
N SER A 219 0.72 -1.91 -13.48
CA SER A 219 -0.15 -2.51 -12.46
C SER A 219 -1.55 -1.91 -12.45
N ASN A 220 -1.76 -0.76 -13.07
CA ASN A 220 -2.99 0.04 -12.94
C ASN A 220 -3.44 0.14 -11.48
N TYR A 221 -2.46 0.26 -10.59
CA TYR A 221 -2.70 0.28 -9.16
C TYR A 221 -2.85 1.72 -8.72
N ASP A 222 -4.03 2.03 -8.25
CA ASP A 222 -4.46 3.30 -7.70
C ASP A 222 -4.53 4.52 -8.67
N ASP A 223 -4.82 5.65 -8.09
CA ASP A 223 -4.83 6.99 -8.67
C ASP A 223 -3.48 7.40 -9.30
N SER A 224 -2.43 6.66 -9.00
CA SER A 224 -1.07 6.99 -9.40
C SER A 224 -0.70 6.54 -10.81
N CYS A 225 -1.44 5.64 -11.43
CA CYS A 225 -1.11 5.15 -12.78
C CYS A 225 -1.07 6.32 -13.78
N ARG A 226 -2.16 7.02 -13.92
CA ARG A 226 -2.29 8.13 -14.87
C ARG A 226 -1.40 9.31 -14.52
N THR A 227 -1.42 9.71 -13.25
CA THR A 227 -0.62 10.84 -12.78
C THR A 227 0.87 10.57 -12.85
N SER A 228 1.32 9.32 -12.68
CA SER A 228 2.73 8.95 -12.86
C SER A 228 3.20 9.05 -14.30
N VAL A 229 2.40 8.55 -15.24
CA VAL A 229 2.71 8.66 -16.67
C VAL A 229 2.76 10.13 -17.09
N GLU A 230 1.83 10.94 -16.62
CA GLU A 230 1.81 12.38 -16.92
C GLU A 230 3.00 13.12 -16.28
N ALA A 231 3.33 12.81 -15.03
CA ALA A 231 4.49 13.38 -14.36
C ALA A 231 5.80 13.00 -15.07
N SER A 232 5.96 11.73 -15.44
CA SER A 232 7.10 11.25 -16.22
C SER A 232 7.20 11.96 -17.57
N ASN A 233 6.09 12.10 -18.31
CA ASN A 233 6.08 12.73 -19.62
C ASN A 233 6.35 14.25 -19.58
N GLN A 234 6.14 14.89 -18.47
CA GLN A 234 6.34 16.33 -18.29
C GLN A 234 7.65 16.69 -17.57
N ALA A 235 8.34 15.70 -16.99
CA ALA A 235 9.63 15.91 -16.36
C ALA A 235 10.71 16.26 -17.39
N ASP A 236 11.71 17.03 -16.95
CA ASP A 236 12.87 17.37 -17.76
C ASP A 236 13.86 16.19 -17.80
N VAL A 237 13.96 15.40 -16.73
CA VAL A 237 14.78 14.18 -16.60
C VAL A 237 13.96 13.06 -15.96
N ARG A 238 14.21 11.82 -16.40
CA ARG A 238 13.56 10.60 -15.87
C ARG A 238 14.59 9.62 -15.38
N ILE A 239 14.48 9.21 -14.14
CA ILE A 239 15.35 8.23 -13.49
C ILE A 239 14.50 7.05 -13.02
N ILE A 240 14.85 5.84 -13.44
CA ILE A 240 14.19 4.62 -13.02
C ILE A 240 15.21 3.70 -12.37
N VAL A 241 14.94 3.35 -11.11
CA VAL A 241 15.73 2.39 -10.33
C VAL A 241 14.89 1.13 -10.14
N ASP A 242 15.21 0.10 -10.91
CA ASP A 242 14.46 -1.17 -10.90
C ASP A 242 15.33 -2.25 -11.55
N PRO A 243 15.44 -3.47 -10.97
CA PRO A 243 16.23 -4.56 -11.56
C PRO A 243 15.70 -5.00 -12.94
N ARG A 244 14.51 -4.55 -13.27
CA ARG A 244 13.78 -4.90 -14.48
C ARG A 244 13.53 -3.65 -15.32
N VAL A 245 13.76 -3.72 -16.62
CA VAL A 245 13.38 -2.64 -17.56
C VAL A 245 11.86 -2.53 -17.61
N THR A 246 11.28 -1.59 -16.89
CA THR A 246 9.84 -1.29 -16.90
C THR A 246 9.43 -0.54 -18.16
N ASN A 247 8.13 -0.31 -18.38
CA ASN A 247 7.69 0.50 -19.52
C ASN A 247 8.21 1.94 -19.43
N LEU A 248 8.22 2.55 -18.24
CA LEU A 248 8.84 3.87 -18.05
C LEU A 248 10.37 3.79 -18.12
N GLY A 249 10.98 2.67 -17.73
CA GLY A 249 12.41 2.43 -17.85
C GLY A 249 12.92 2.44 -19.28
N LYS A 250 12.08 2.07 -20.26
CA LYS A 250 12.42 2.16 -21.69
C LYS A 250 12.50 3.59 -22.20
N GLU A 251 11.88 4.52 -21.50
CA GLU A 251 11.79 5.94 -21.86
C GLU A 251 12.60 6.83 -20.88
N SER A 252 13.37 6.22 -19.97
CA SER A 252 14.16 6.96 -18.98
C SER A 252 15.48 7.45 -19.55
N ASP A 253 15.96 8.57 -19.02
CA ASP A 253 17.30 9.09 -19.27
C ASP A 253 18.36 8.27 -18.54
N TYR A 254 18.00 7.79 -17.31
CA TYR A 254 18.85 6.92 -16.49
C TYR A 254 18.05 5.71 -16.02
N HIS A 255 18.58 4.51 -16.26
CA HIS A 255 18.04 3.26 -15.73
C HIS A 255 19.09 2.54 -14.90
N LEU A 256 18.87 2.45 -13.58
CA LEU A 256 19.75 1.80 -12.64
C LEU A 256 19.21 0.41 -12.32
N ALA A 257 19.74 -0.61 -13.00
CA ALA A 257 19.30 -2.01 -12.83
C ALA A 257 20.07 -2.67 -11.68
N LEU A 258 19.75 -2.30 -10.45
CA LEU A 258 20.45 -2.78 -9.27
C LEU A 258 20.14 -4.26 -8.97
N ARG A 259 21.08 -4.94 -8.31
CA ARG A 259 20.88 -6.27 -7.73
C ARG A 259 19.72 -6.22 -6.72
N PRO A 260 18.70 -7.09 -6.84
CA PRO A 260 17.55 -7.05 -5.93
C PRO A 260 17.95 -7.06 -4.45
N GLY A 261 17.36 -6.17 -3.66
CA GLY A 261 17.60 -6.03 -2.22
C GLY A 261 18.76 -5.12 -1.82
N THR A 262 19.43 -4.47 -2.78
CA THR A 262 20.53 -3.53 -2.51
C THR A 262 20.10 -2.06 -2.56
N ASP A 263 18.81 -1.81 -2.50
CA ASP A 263 18.20 -0.48 -2.59
C ASP A 263 18.73 0.50 -1.53
N ALA A 264 18.91 0.03 -0.30
CA ALA A 264 19.46 0.87 0.78
C ALA A 264 20.92 1.26 0.52
N ALA A 265 21.76 0.35 -0.01
CA ALA A 265 23.14 0.67 -0.38
C ALA A 265 23.18 1.73 -1.49
N MET A 266 22.35 1.60 -2.53
CA MET A 266 22.20 2.59 -3.59
C MET A 266 21.75 3.95 -3.04
N ALA A 267 20.79 3.98 -2.11
CA ALA A 267 20.31 5.22 -1.50
C ALA A 267 21.38 5.87 -0.60
N MET A 268 22.17 5.08 0.13
CA MET A 268 23.30 5.60 0.91
C MET A 268 24.41 6.12 -0.01
N GLY A 269 24.65 5.47 -1.16
CA GLY A 269 25.57 5.99 -2.18
C GLY A 269 25.11 7.35 -2.74
N TRP A 270 23.82 7.51 -2.99
CA TRP A 270 23.26 8.82 -3.36
C TRP A 270 23.41 9.84 -2.23
N ALA A 271 23.21 9.44 -0.98
CA ALA A 271 23.41 10.33 0.17
C ALA A 271 24.87 10.75 0.30
N TYR A 272 25.82 9.84 0.07
CA TYR A 272 27.25 10.16 0.01
C TYR A 272 27.53 11.26 -1.04
N ILE A 273 27.05 11.07 -2.28
CA ILE A 273 27.22 12.03 -3.38
C ILE A 273 26.60 13.39 -3.02
N VAL A 274 25.40 13.40 -2.43
CA VAL A 274 24.72 14.63 -1.99
C VAL A 274 25.54 15.38 -0.94
N VAL A 275 26.15 14.67 0.00
CA VAL A 275 26.99 15.28 1.05
C VAL A 275 28.32 15.75 0.48
N ASP A 276 29.03 14.91 -0.28
CA ASP A 276 30.35 15.20 -0.86
C ASP A 276 30.32 16.41 -1.79
N HIS A 277 29.29 16.49 -2.64
CA HIS A 277 29.07 17.63 -3.55
C HIS A 277 28.34 18.81 -2.91
N GLN A 278 28.03 18.77 -1.59
CA GLN A 278 27.32 19.83 -0.85
C GLN A 278 25.97 20.20 -1.48
N LEU A 279 25.24 19.22 -1.98
CA LEU A 279 23.93 19.41 -2.62
C LEU A 279 22.75 19.36 -1.63
N TYR A 280 23.02 19.17 -0.34
CA TYR A 280 21.98 19.22 0.70
C TYR A 280 21.51 20.65 0.96
N ASP A 281 20.28 20.79 1.45
CA ASP A 281 19.71 22.08 1.85
C ASP A 281 20.18 22.43 3.26
N ASP A 282 21.22 23.25 3.40
CA ASP A 282 21.86 23.59 4.67
C ASP A 282 20.87 24.17 5.69
N LEU A 283 20.01 25.10 5.26
CA LEU A 283 19.00 25.70 6.16
C LEU A 283 17.99 24.64 6.64
N TYR A 284 17.52 23.78 5.73
CA TYR A 284 16.58 22.73 6.10
C TYR A 284 17.22 21.72 7.04
N VAL A 285 18.42 21.25 6.74
CA VAL A 285 19.18 20.27 7.55
C VAL A 285 19.41 20.84 8.97
N LYS A 286 19.89 22.07 9.10
CA LYS A 286 20.13 22.70 10.40
C LYS A 286 18.83 22.97 11.17
N LYS A 287 17.79 23.48 10.50
CA LYS A 287 16.60 23.97 11.19
C LYS A 287 15.57 22.90 11.46
N TRP A 288 15.37 21.97 10.51
CA TRP A 288 14.23 21.05 10.52
C TRP A 288 14.57 19.59 10.78
N THR A 289 15.87 19.23 10.83
CA THR A 289 16.32 17.89 11.23
C THR A 289 17.02 17.94 12.60
N ASN A 290 17.25 16.78 13.18
CA ASN A 290 18.08 16.67 14.38
C ASN A 290 19.59 16.53 14.08
N ALA A 291 20.01 16.84 12.85
CA ALA A 291 21.42 16.85 12.45
C ALA A 291 22.36 17.63 13.40
N PRO A 292 22.00 18.85 13.88
CA PRO A 292 22.87 19.62 14.79
C PRO A 292 22.76 19.18 16.24
N PHE A 293 21.90 18.24 16.63
CA PHE A 293 21.79 17.80 18.01
C PHE A 293 23.06 17.08 18.44
N LEU A 294 23.53 17.40 19.64
CA LEU A 294 24.75 16.80 20.18
C LEU A 294 24.48 15.37 20.70
N VAL A 295 25.36 14.46 20.37
CA VAL A 295 25.44 13.11 20.91
C VAL A 295 26.61 12.99 21.84
N VAL A 296 26.41 12.40 23.02
CA VAL A 296 27.47 11.96 23.92
C VAL A 296 27.54 10.45 23.89
N GLU A 297 28.53 9.92 23.17
CA GLU A 297 28.56 8.49 22.81
C GLU A 297 28.70 7.55 24.01
N ASP A 298 29.49 7.93 24.99
CA ASP A 298 29.78 7.19 26.22
C ASP A 298 28.83 7.49 27.38
N MET A 299 27.79 8.31 27.15
CA MET A 299 26.74 8.60 28.13
C MET A 299 25.72 7.47 28.20
N GLU A 300 25.29 7.12 29.40
CA GLU A 300 24.10 6.26 29.55
C GLU A 300 22.87 6.95 28.93
N PRO A 301 22.13 6.24 28.05
CA PRO A 301 20.97 6.82 27.39
C PRO A 301 19.94 7.33 28.40
N SER A 302 19.58 8.59 28.30
CA SER A 302 18.63 9.29 29.16
C SER A 302 17.40 9.76 28.38
N GLY A 303 16.30 10.06 29.04
CA GLY A 303 15.11 10.48 28.36
C GLY A 303 13.94 10.83 29.25
N TYR A 304 12.74 10.59 28.76
CA TYR A 304 11.49 10.92 29.44
C TYR A 304 10.39 9.90 29.11
N ASP A 305 9.38 9.84 29.98
CA ASP A 305 8.22 8.99 29.76
C ASP A 305 7.31 9.63 28.70
N THR A 306 6.86 8.80 27.78
CA THR A 306 5.94 9.17 26.71
C THR A 306 4.96 8.02 26.46
N VAL A 307 4.15 8.15 25.44
CA VAL A 307 3.24 7.09 25.01
C VAL A 307 3.44 6.83 23.54
N SER A 308 3.22 5.58 23.13
CA SER A 308 3.18 5.22 21.72
C SER A 308 1.96 5.83 21.02
N THR A 309 1.88 5.75 19.70
CA THR A 309 0.73 6.27 18.94
C THR A 309 -0.58 5.51 19.21
N ASN A 310 -0.52 4.34 19.82
CA ASN A 310 -1.70 3.58 20.28
C ASN A 310 -1.97 3.72 21.79
N GLY A 311 -1.19 4.58 22.49
CA GLY A 311 -1.39 4.88 23.90
C GLY A 311 -0.57 4.03 24.87
N ASP A 312 0.24 3.08 24.40
CA ASP A 312 1.08 2.26 25.28
C ASP A 312 2.14 3.12 25.97
N PRO A 313 2.35 3.01 27.30
CA PRO A 313 3.43 3.69 28.01
C PRO A 313 4.80 3.27 27.49
N PHE A 314 5.71 4.22 27.41
CA PHE A 314 7.04 3.99 26.88
C PHE A 314 8.03 5.04 27.41
N THR A 315 9.20 4.62 27.80
CA THR A 315 10.28 5.52 28.19
C THR A 315 11.25 5.70 27.04
N LEU A 316 11.29 6.89 26.46
CA LEU A 316 12.29 7.25 25.46
C LEU A 316 13.67 7.30 26.13
N LYS A 317 14.66 6.64 25.55
CA LYS A 317 16.06 6.68 25.99
C LYS A 317 16.95 6.95 24.80
N THR A 318 17.80 7.97 24.91
CA THR A 318 18.69 8.38 23.81
C THR A 318 19.98 8.99 24.36
N ARG A 319 21.07 8.89 23.59
CA ARG A 319 22.35 9.58 23.84
C ARG A 319 22.38 10.99 23.26
N LEU A 320 21.27 11.47 22.67
CA LEU A 320 21.13 12.88 22.36
C LEU A 320 21.17 13.70 23.65
N LEU A 321 22.13 14.64 23.74
CA LEU A 321 22.35 15.45 24.94
C LEU A 321 21.17 16.39 25.21
N LYS A 322 20.66 16.36 26.44
CA LYS A 322 19.56 17.21 26.91
C LYS A 322 20.00 18.09 28.07
N ALA A 323 19.31 19.18 28.30
CA ALA A 323 19.58 20.06 29.45
C ALA A 323 19.49 19.30 30.78
N SER A 324 18.62 18.28 30.90
CA SER A 324 18.51 17.39 32.07
C SER A 324 19.73 16.49 32.31
N ASP A 325 20.61 16.33 31.31
CA ASP A 325 21.85 15.58 31.45
C ASP A 325 22.98 16.47 32.00
N LEU A 326 22.86 17.79 31.81
CA LEU A 326 23.83 18.82 32.28
C LEU A 326 23.52 19.35 33.68
N ASP A 327 22.22 19.44 34.03
CA ASP A 327 21.77 19.98 35.32
C ASP A 327 20.57 19.18 35.84
N GLU A 328 20.49 18.95 37.16
CA GLU A 328 19.40 18.20 37.80
C GLU A 328 18.02 18.85 37.60
N ASN A 329 17.96 20.16 37.41
CA ASN A 329 16.75 20.92 37.13
C ASN A 329 16.57 21.20 35.63
N GLY A 330 17.44 20.64 34.78
CA GLY A 330 17.38 20.80 33.34
C GLY A 330 16.11 20.19 32.75
N ASN A 331 15.56 20.82 31.70
CA ASN A 331 14.40 20.31 31.03
C ASN A 331 14.77 19.10 30.11
N PRO A 332 14.16 17.92 30.26
CA PRO A 332 14.44 16.76 29.42
C PRO A 332 13.97 16.91 27.95
N HIS A 333 13.18 17.95 27.64
CA HIS A 333 12.72 18.27 26.28
C HIS A 333 13.64 19.31 25.58
N HIS A 334 14.65 19.84 26.23
CA HIS A 334 15.64 20.75 25.66
C HIS A 334 16.81 19.94 25.10
N TYR A 335 16.82 19.68 23.78
CA TYR A 335 17.93 19.03 23.09
C TYR A 335 19.04 20.03 22.80
N MET A 336 20.28 19.74 23.25
CA MET A 336 21.40 20.62 23.18
C MET A 336 22.05 20.67 21.80
N VAL A 337 22.46 21.86 21.39
CA VAL A 337 23.12 22.17 20.11
C VAL A 337 24.24 23.16 20.39
N TRP A 338 25.29 23.15 19.56
CA TRP A 338 26.33 24.19 19.60
C TRP A 338 26.00 25.29 18.60
N ASP A 339 25.87 26.50 19.06
CA ASP A 339 25.73 27.69 18.23
C ASP A 339 27.13 28.20 17.83
N ALA A 340 27.54 27.98 16.58
CA ALA A 340 28.83 28.38 16.06
C ALA A 340 28.97 29.92 15.94
N LEU A 341 27.86 30.67 15.85
CA LEU A 341 27.87 32.12 15.78
C LEU A 341 28.19 32.75 17.14
N ALA A 342 27.60 32.21 18.20
CA ALA A 342 27.76 32.72 19.57
C ALA A 342 28.84 31.97 20.38
N ASP A 343 29.40 30.88 19.82
CA ASP A 343 30.40 30.01 20.46
C ASP A 343 29.91 29.49 21.82
N ARG A 344 28.70 28.92 21.88
CA ARG A 344 28.07 28.45 23.12
C ARG A 344 27.06 27.33 22.89
N LEU A 345 26.71 26.62 23.96
CA LEU A 345 25.54 25.74 23.95
C LEU A 345 24.25 26.57 23.85
N THR A 346 23.35 26.10 23.03
CA THR A 346 21.95 26.51 22.90
C THR A 346 21.07 25.27 22.87
N TYR A 347 19.75 25.41 22.75
CA TYR A 347 18.85 24.26 22.74
C TYR A 347 17.67 24.45 21.78
N PHE A 348 17.12 23.33 21.40
CA PHE A 348 15.80 23.21 20.76
C PHE A 348 14.82 22.56 21.74
N ASP A 349 13.66 23.17 21.93
CA ASP A 349 12.61 22.69 22.82
C ASP A 349 11.61 21.83 22.04
N SER A 350 11.57 20.52 22.33
CA SER A 350 10.70 19.57 21.67
C SER A 350 9.22 19.62 22.12
N GLU A 351 8.87 20.37 23.16
CA GLU A 351 7.49 20.59 23.57
C GLU A 351 6.84 21.73 22.76
N THR A 352 7.59 22.79 22.53
CA THR A 352 7.08 23.97 21.79
C THR A 352 7.41 23.96 20.31
N GLY A 353 8.46 23.25 19.90
CA GLY A 353 8.99 23.26 18.53
C GLY A 353 9.83 24.48 18.21
N GLN A 354 10.40 25.13 19.22
CA GLN A 354 11.10 26.41 19.10
C GLN A 354 12.55 26.32 19.58
N TRP A 355 13.40 27.12 18.97
CA TRP A 355 14.77 27.33 19.43
C TRP A 355 14.81 28.29 20.62
N GLU A 356 15.90 28.28 21.39
CA GLU A 356 16.11 29.18 22.51
C GLU A 356 15.86 30.64 22.09
N GLY A 357 14.90 31.31 22.76
CA GLY A 357 14.53 32.69 22.48
C GLY A 357 13.67 32.93 21.22
N GLU A 358 13.39 31.90 20.41
CA GLU A 358 12.52 32.01 19.25
C GLU A 358 11.08 32.29 19.67
N LYS A 359 10.42 33.17 18.89
CA LYS A 359 8.98 33.38 18.97
C LYS A 359 8.38 32.98 17.61
N TRP A 360 7.95 31.75 17.52
CA TRP A 360 7.37 31.29 16.27
C TRP A 360 6.15 32.12 15.87
N ALA A 361 6.12 32.52 14.61
CA ALA A 361 4.95 33.10 13.95
C ALA A 361 4.65 32.33 12.67
N LYS A 362 3.37 32.08 12.41
CA LYS A 362 2.94 31.39 11.18
C LYS A 362 3.41 32.20 9.97
N PRO A 363 4.13 31.58 9.00
CA PRO A 363 4.59 32.25 7.80
C PRO A 363 3.44 32.81 7.00
N THR A 364 3.60 34.03 6.49
CA THR A 364 2.62 34.75 5.67
C THR A 364 3.14 35.08 4.26
N GLU A 365 4.45 34.99 4.06
CA GLU A 365 5.11 35.19 2.79
C GLU A 365 5.39 33.85 2.08
N GLY A 366 5.17 33.82 0.78
CA GLY A 366 5.33 32.63 -0.03
C GLY A 366 4.80 32.82 -1.44
N PHE A 367 4.65 31.74 -2.17
CA PHE A 367 4.21 31.72 -3.56
C PHE A 367 3.27 30.56 -3.86
N THR A 368 2.51 30.66 -4.94
CA THR A 368 1.74 29.53 -5.48
C THR A 368 2.54 28.89 -6.59
N PRO A 369 2.93 27.61 -6.46
CA PRO A 369 3.71 26.91 -7.49
C PRO A 369 2.97 26.86 -8.82
N ASN A 370 3.66 27.15 -9.91
CA ASN A 370 3.11 27.06 -11.27
C ASN A 370 3.54 25.78 -11.97
N GLN A 371 3.31 24.62 -11.34
CA GLN A 371 3.78 23.31 -11.83
C GLN A 371 2.65 22.29 -11.93
N LYS A 372 1.49 22.72 -12.36
CA LYS A 372 0.31 21.90 -12.45
C LYS A 372 0.42 20.83 -13.55
N ILE A 373 0.24 19.57 -13.23
CA ILE A 373 0.11 18.45 -14.19
C ILE A 373 -1.32 17.95 -14.33
N VAL A 374 -2.16 18.15 -13.31
CA VAL A 374 -3.56 17.69 -13.32
C VAL A 374 -4.47 18.89 -13.40
N GLU A 375 -5.24 19.00 -14.48
CA GLU A 375 -6.22 20.06 -14.66
C GLU A 375 -7.36 19.92 -13.62
N GLY A 376 -7.85 21.05 -13.08
CA GLY A 376 -8.91 21.07 -12.07
C GLY A 376 -8.41 20.89 -10.62
N VAL A 377 -7.18 20.41 -10.39
CA VAL A 377 -6.61 20.33 -9.05
C VAL A 377 -6.07 21.69 -8.64
N SER A 378 -6.46 22.20 -7.47
CA SER A 378 -5.92 23.44 -6.97
C SER A 378 -4.44 23.28 -6.60
N GLN A 379 -3.65 24.31 -6.89
CA GLN A 379 -2.27 24.37 -6.43
C GLN A 379 -2.24 24.95 -5.01
N GLY A 380 -1.40 24.33 -4.17
CA GLY A 380 -1.20 24.82 -2.81
C GLY A 380 -0.34 26.09 -2.79
N TRP A 381 -0.42 26.80 -1.69
CA TRP A 381 0.50 27.87 -1.36
C TRP A 381 1.76 27.30 -0.68
N CYS A 382 2.94 27.78 -1.06
CA CYS A 382 4.22 27.35 -0.48
C CYS A 382 4.86 28.54 0.27
N PRO A 383 5.05 28.49 1.59
CA PRO A 383 5.78 29.53 2.30
C PRO A 383 7.24 29.59 1.86
N ASN A 384 7.84 30.76 1.90
CA ASN A 384 9.28 30.87 1.78
C ASN A 384 9.96 30.16 2.97
N PRO A 385 11.16 29.59 2.80
CA PRO A 385 11.91 29.04 3.92
C PRO A 385 12.12 30.12 4.99
N THR A 386 11.79 29.81 6.24
CA THR A 386 11.96 30.74 7.38
C THR A 386 13.38 30.62 7.93
N PRO A 387 14.16 31.71 7.97
CA PRO A 387 15.45 31.73 8.63
C PRO A 387 15.31 31.54 10.17
N PHE A 388 16.41 31.36 10.86
CA PHE A 388 16.41 31.37 12.33
C PHE A 388 16.09 32.78 12.87
N ASP A 389 15.30 32.84 13.96
CA ASP A 389 14.99 34.06 14.71
C ASP A 389 14.93 33.73 16.24
N PRO A 390 15.84 34.15 17.09
CA PRO A 390 17.03 34.96 16.74
C PRO A 390 18.02 34.22 15.82
N GLU A 391 18.91 34.98 15.17
CA GLU A 391 19.95 34.43 14.32
C GLU A 391 20.91 33.56 15.14
N ILE A 392 20.98 32.27 14.77
CA ILE A 392 21.90 31.26 15.30
C ILE A 392 22.49 30.46 14.13
N ASP A 393 23.63 29.84 14.32
CA ASP A 393 24.25 28.91 13.39
C ASP A 393 24.51 27.56 14.07
N PRO A 394 23.53 26.64 14.08
CA PRO A 394 23.72 25.31 14.65
C PRO A 394 24.82 24.55 13.93
N ALA A 395 25.85 24.16 14.70
CA ALA A 395 26.99 23.44 14.15
C ALA A 395 26.59 22.05 13.63
N LEU A 396 27.05 21.71 12.43
CA LEU A 396 26.97 20.37 11.87
C LEU A 396 28.25 19.56 12.12
N TYR A 397 29.36 20.21 12.40
CA TYR A 397 30.66 19.62 12.65
C TYR A 397 31.31 20.23 13.90
N GLY A 398 32.11 19.46 14.58
CA GLY A 398 32.92 19.88 15.73
C GLY A 398 32.78 18.94 16.92
N GLU A 399 33.77 18.99 17.77
CA GLU A 399 33.87 18.25 19.04
C GLU A 399 33.83 19.24 20.19
N PHE A 400 32.85 19.10 21.07
CA PHE A 400 32.56 20.07 22.13
C PHE A 400 32.64 19.39 23.50
N GLU A 401 33.46 19.99 24.40
CA GLU A 401 33.56 19.52 25.78
C GLU A 401 32.29 19.91 26.57
N VAL A 402 31.64 18.92 27.17
CA VAL A 402 30.46 19.11 28.01
C VAL A 402 30.66 18.48 29.39
N THR A 403 30.14 19.12 30.42
CA THR A 403 30.17 18.57 31.78
C THR A 403 28.79 18.12 32.17
N LEU A 404 28.61 16.82 32.43
CA LEU A 404 27.34 16.26 32.88
C LEU A 404 27.08 16.60 34.35
N LYS A 405 25.82 16.46 34.77
CA LYS A 405 25.37 16.77 36.15
C LYS A 405 26.07 15.98 37.25
N ASP A 406 26.68 14.86 36.95
CA ASP A 406 27.48 14.08 37.90
C ASP A 406 28.93 14.61 38.01
N GLY A 407 29.29 15.63 37.24
CA GLY A 407 30.59 16.25 37.16
C GLY A 407 31.59 15.57 36.22
N SER A 408 31.18 14.54 35.51
CA SER A 408 32.00 13.89 34.46
C SER A 408 32.09 14.82 33.22
N VAL A 409 33.25 14.81 32.58
CA VAL A 409 33.51 15.58 31.35
C VAL A 409 33.56 14.66 30.17
N HIS A 410 32.80 14.99 29.14
CA HIS A 410 32.63 14.19 27.96
C HIS A 410 32.79 15.03 26.69
N SER A 411 33.08 14.34 25.58
CA SER A 411 33.04 14.92 24.25
C SER A 411 31.63 14.75 23.65
N ALA A 412 31.10 15.82 23.07
CA ALA A 412 29.82 15.79 22.37
C ALA A 412 29.99 16.19 20.90
N ARG A 413 29.41 15.44 19.97
CA ARG A 413 29.53 15.71 18.55
C ARG A 413 28.12 15.80 17.93
N PRO A 414 27.89 16.60 16.86
CA PRO A 414 26.62 16.66 16.17
C PRO A 414 26.25 15.31 15.51
N VAL A 415 24.96 14.99 15.48
CA VAL A 415 24.41 13.82 14.75
C VAL A 415 24.89 13.79 13.30
N TRP A 416 25.05 14.96 12.69
CA TRP A 416 25.49 15.07 11.29
C TRP A 416 26.83 14.38 11.02
N GLU A 417 27.82 14.53 11.93
CA GLU A 417 29.11 13.86 11.74
C GLU A 417 28.97 12.35 11.74
N TYR A 418 28.22 11.78 12.68
CA TYR A 418 27.95 10.34 12.71
C TYR A 418 27.26 9.86 11.44
N TYR A 419 26.33 10.66 10.93
CA TYR A 419 25.65 10.33 9.67
C TYR A 419 26.62 10.36 8.48
N VAL A 420 27.45 11.38 8.35
CA VAL A 420 28.46 11.49 7.30
C VAL A 420 29.47 10.35 7.37
N GLU A 421 29.97 10.04 8.57
CA GLU A 421 30.85 8.90 8.80
C GLU A 421 30.20 7.56 8.36
N SER A 422 28.91 7.39 8.61
CA SER A 422 28.18 6.18 8.19
C SER A 422 28.07 6.03 6.67
N LEU A 423 28.32 7.07 5.89
CA LEU A 423 28.29 7.06 4.43
C LEU A 423 29.65 6.73 3.79
N GLU A 424 30.76 6.73 4.51
CA GLU A 424 32.10 6.54 3.95
C GLU A 424 32.29 5.18 3.24
N ASP A 425 31.50 4.19 3.59
CA ASP A 425 31.49 2.88 2.96
C ASP A 425 30.62 2.80 1.69
N TYR A 426 30.05 3.94 1.25
CA TYR A 426 29.13 4.00 0.11
C TYR A 426 29.55 5.00 -0.94
N THR A 427 30.88 5.12 -1.22
CA THR A 427 31.33 5.86 -2.42
C THR A 427 30.70 5.28 -3.68
N PRO A 428 30.67 5.99 -4.81
CA PRO A 428 30.12 5.46 -6.07
C PRO A 428 30.70 4.09 -6.43
N GLU A 429 32.00 3.89 -6.25
CA GLU A 429 32.69 2.62 -6.56
C GLU A 429 32.26 1.49 -5.62
N LYS A 430 32.23 1.73 -4.30
CA LYS A 430 31.78 0.73 -3.31
C LYS A 430 30.29 0.40 -3.52
N THR A 431 29.49 1.41 -3.83
CA THR A 431 28.07 1.22 -4.14
C THR A 431 27.90 0.38 -5.41
N ALA A 432 28.75 0.59 -6.42
CA ALA A 432 28.75 -0.21 -7.64
C ALA A 432 29.08 -1.67 -7.37
N GLU A 433 30.06 -1.97 -6.50
CA GLU A 433 30.40 -3.34 -6.06
C GLU A 433 29.22 -4.06 -5.40
N ILE A 434 28.45 -3.35 -4.56
CA ILE A 434 27.31 -3.93 -3.86
C ILE A 434 26.11 -4.12 -4.80
N THR A 435 25.82 -3.11 -5.61
CA THR A 435 24.57 -3.04 -6.39
C THR A 435 24.68 -3.65 -7.79
N GLY A 436 25.88 -3.77 -8.32
CA GLY A 436 26.15 -4.19 -9.69
C GLY A 436 25.87 -3.12 -10.75
N VAL A 437 25.57 -1.89 -10.34
CA VAL A 437 25.37 -0.75 -11.25
C VAL A 437 26.67 0.01 -11.40
N ASP A 438 26.95 0.48 -12.62
CA ASP A 438 28.15 1.24 -12.92
C ASP A 438 28.27 2.52 -12.07
N ALA A 439 29.46 2.82 -11.53
CA ALA A 439 29.72 3.91 -10.61
C ALA A 439 29.44 5.28 -11.26
N GLU A 440 29.83 5.48 -12.52
CA GLU A 440 29.59 6.71 -13.27
C GLU A 440 28.08 6.94 -13.46
N LEU A 441 27.33 5.87 -13.78
CA LEU A 441 25.87 5.93 -13.90
C LEU A 441 25.18 6.26 -12.57
N ILE A 442 25.67 5.72 -11.45
CA ILE A 442 25.16 6.04 -10.09
C ILE A 442 25.35 7.54 -9.81
N GLU A 443 26.55 8.07 -10.05
CA GLU A 443 26.89 9.46 -9.80
C GLU A 443 26.09 10.40 -10.71
N GLU A 444 26.07 10.15 -12.03
CA GLU A 444 25.33 10.97 -13.00
C GLU A 444 23.83 11.06 -12.66
N ALA A 445 23.20 9.92 -12.36
CA ALA A 445 21.79 9.88 -12.00
C ALA A 445 21.50 10.66 -10.71
N CYS A 446 22.35 10.49 -9.68
CA CYS A 446 22.24 11.23 -8.43
C CYS A 446 22.41 12.74 -8.64
N LEU A 447 23.44 13.16 -9.37
CA LEU A 447 23.68 14.58 -9.69
C LEU A 447 22.53 15.19 -10.48
N ALA A 448 21.98 14.44 -11.45
CA ALA A 448 20.81 14.89 -12.21
C ALA A 448 19.58 15.11 -11.31
N TRP A 449 19.41 14.27 -10.28
CA TRP A 449 18.31 14.41 -9.32
C TRP A 449 18.56 15.51 -8.28
N ALA A 450 19.73 15.55 -7.67
CA ALA A 450 20.03 16.41 -6.53
C ALA A 450 20.38 17.86 -6.95
N THR A 451 21.01 18.07 -8.11
CA THR A 451 21.36 19.41 -8.59
C THR A 451 20.10 20.12 -9.07
N ARG A 452 19.75 21.23 -8.44
CA ARG A 452 18.54 21.99 -8.77
C ARG A 452 18.61 22.55 -10.19
N ILE A 453 17.67 22.14 -11.05
CA ILE A 453 17.52 22.66 -12.42
C ILE A 453 17.10 24.13 -12.41
N ASP A 454 16.26 24.51 -11.41
CA ASP A 454 15.82 25.88 -11.21
C ASP A 454 16.06 26.29 -9.74
N PRO A 455 17.24 26.86 -9.44
CA PRO A 455 17.58 27.25 -8.07
C PRO A 455 16.72 28.41 -7.52
N THR A 456 15.93 29.09 -8.37
CA THR A 456 15.08 30.21 -7.95
C THR A 456 13.78 29.77 -7.31
N THR A 457 13.38 28.52 -7.45
CA THR A 457 12.10 28.00 -6.94
C THR A 457 12.08 27.82 -5.41
N GLY A 458 13.21 27.76 -4.75
CA GLY A 458 13.30 27.55 -3.31
C GLY A 458 12.94 26.13 -2.85
N TYR A 459 12.81 25.14 -3.76
CA TYR A 459 12.60 23.72 -3.48
C TYR A 459 13.36 22.84 -4.46
N GLY A 460 13.47 21.55 -4.20
CA GLY A 460 14.23 20.61 -5.01
C GLY A 460 13.53 20.23 -6.33
N ASN A 461 14.15 19.34 -7.11
CA ASN A 461 13.66 18.92 -8.42
C ASN A 461 12.46 17.97 -8.38
N GLY A 462 12.22 17.35 -7.25
CA GLY A 462 11.15 16.38 -7.02
C GLY A 462 11.57 15.32 -6.02
N GLY A 463 10.62 14.62 -5.43
CA GLY A 463 10.87 13.51 -4.54
C GLY A 463 11.13 12.20 -5.29
N ILE A 464 11.43 11.16 -4.54
CA ILE A 464 11.59 9.79 -5.04
C ILE A 464 10.29 9.06 -4.84
N ARG A 465 9.69 8.58 -5.93
CA ARG A 465 8.53 7.73 -5.87
C ARG A 465 8.95 6.28 -5.70
N TYR A 466 8.82 5.72 -4.52
CA TYR A 466 9.07 4.30 -4.26
C TYR A 466 7.81 3.58 -3.75
N MET A 467 7.57 2.40 -4.23
CA MET A 467 6.61 1.37 -3.80
C MET A 467 6.60 0.21 -4.82
N LEU A 468 6.37 -0.96 -4.42
CA LEU A 468 6.24 -1.72 -3.19
C LEU A 468 7.47 -2.62 -3.00
N ALA A 469 8.40 -2.60 -3.98
CA ALA A 469 9.53 -3.52 -4.00
C ALA A 469 10.41 -3.39 -2.75
N VAL A 470 10.82 -2.17 -2.46
CA VAL A 470 11.70 -1.83 -1.34
C VAL A 470 11.11 -2.18 0.03
N GLU A 471 9.79 -2.30 0.10
CA GLU A 471 9.04 -2.62 1.33
C GLU A 471 8.95 -4.12 1.63
N HIS A 472 9.49 -4.97 0.75
CA HIS A 472 9.34 -6.42 0.80
C HIS A 472 10.68 -7.15 0.98
N SER A 473 11.64 -6.49 1.58
CA SER A 473 12.96 -7.06 1.92
C SER A 473 13.07 -7.39 3.41
N GLY A 474 14.10 -8.14 3.77
CA GLY A 474 14.40 -8.47 5.16
C GLY A 474 14.86 -7.29 6.01
N HIS A 475 15.11 -6.12 5.41
CA HIS A 475 15.51 -4.86 6.06
C HIS A 475 14.70 -3.68 5.52
N ALA A 476 13.42 -3.90 5.31
CA ALA A 476 12.54 -2.99 4.61
C ALA A 476 12.37 -1.62 5.30
N VAL A 477 12.36 -1.58 6.64
CA VAL A 477 12.27 -0.32 7.39
C VAL A 477 13.48 0.56 7.13
N GLN A 478 14.69 0.01 7.24
CA GLN A 478 15.92 0.76 6.96
C GLN A 478 16.02 1.15 5.48
N THR A 479 15.64 0.25 4.56
CA THR A 479 15.60 0.57 3.13
C THR A 479 14.68 1.76 2.82
N CYS A 480 13.47 1.78 3.37
CA CYS A 480 12.57 2.93 3.21
C CYS A 480 13.16 4.20 3.87
N ARG A 481 13.84 4.04 5.00
CA ARG A 481 14.42 5.15 5.74
C ARG A 481 15.56 5.83 4.98
N THR A 482 16.45 5.05 4.32
CA THR A 482 17.52 5.62 3.48
C THR A 482 16.95 6.43 2.31
N LEU A 483 15.87 5.94 1.67
CA LEU A 483 15.19 6.66 0.59
C LEU A 483 14.51 7.95 1.09
N ASP A 484 13.86 7.91 2.26
CA ASP A 484 13.24 9.09 2.85
C ASP A 484 14.29 10.15 3.23
N MET A 485 15.48 9.72 3.70
CA MET A 485 16.58 10.64 4.00
C MET A 485 17.01 11.46 2.80
N LEU A 486 17.06 10.88 1.61
CA LEU A 486 17.43 11.62 0.38
C LEU A 486 16.50 12.83 0.16
N ALA A 487 15.20 12.65 0.33
CA ALA A 487 14.24 13.75 0.21
C ALA A 487 14.41 14.81 1.31
N GLN A 488 14.79 14.38 2.52
CA GLN A 488 15.06 15.29 3.64
C GLN A 488 16.33 16.11 3.42
N LEU A 489 17.41 15.46 3.00
CA LEU A 489 18.69 16.16 2.75
C LEU A 489 18.54 17.24 1.68
N THR A 490 17.77 17.00 0.64
CA THR A 490 17.66 17.89 -0.52
C THR A 490 16.50 18.90 -0.44
N GLY A 491 15.81 18.97 0.70
CA GLY A 491 14.66 19.89 0.88
C GLY A 491 13.43 19.52 0.06
N ASN A 492 13.34 18.27 -0.42
CA ASN A 492 12.18 17.75 -1.17
C ASN A 492 11.04 17.27 -0.26
N MET A 493 10.97 17.78 0.97
CA MET A 493 9.95 17.41 1.95
C MET A 493 8.82 18.42 1.99
N ASP A 494 7.59 17.95 1.80
CA ASP A 494 6.36 18.75 1.75
C ASP A 494 6.47 19.99 0.86
N THR A 495 7.11 19.80 -0.29
CA THR A 495 7.28 20.80 -1.36
C THR A 495 6.53 20.34 -2.60
N PRO A 496 6.28 21.25 -3.56
CA PRO A 496 5.70 20.85 -4.85
C PRO A 496 6.50 19.71 -5.51
N ALA A 497 5.79 18.65 -5.92
CA ALA A 497 6.36 17.39 -6.45
C ALA A 497 7.32 16.64 -5.51
N GLY A 498 7.48 17.08 -4.26
CA GLY A 498 8.27 16.42 -3.24
C GLY A 498 7.49 15.36 -2.45
N HIS A 499 8.12 14.84 -1.40
CA HIS A 499 7.44 13.93 -0.46
C HIS A 499 6.40 14.69 0.36
N ARG A 500 5.14 14.25 0.34
CA ARG A 500 4.04 14.96 1.03
C ARG A 500 3.31 14.15 2.08
N GLY A 501 3.53 12.86 2.11
CA GLY A 501 2.72 11.96 2.93
C GLY A 501 1.29 11.80 2.43
N ALA A 502 0.52 10.94 3.07
CA ALA A 502 -0.88 10.74 2.75
C ALA A 502 -1.73 11.92 3.21
N THR A 503 -2.57 12.40 2.32
CA THR A 503 -3.63 13.33 2.70
C THR A 503 -4.72 12.55 3.45
N ARG A 504 -5.06 12.98 4.67
CA ARG A 504 -6.26 12.50 5.34
C ARG A 504 -7.41 13.45 5.03
N SER A 505 -8.50 12.89 4.58
CA SER A 505 -9.71 13.63 4.25
C SER A 505 -10.49 14.05 5.51
N PRO A 506 -11.23 15.15 5.48
CA PRO A 506 -12.26 15.47 6.48
C PRO A 506 -13.40 14.44 6.49
N VAL A 507 -13.55 13.66 5.44
CA VAL A 507 -14.47 12.52 5.39
C VAL A 507 -13.80 11.34 6.08
N GLU A 508 -14.29 10.96 7.25
CA GLU A 508 -13.75 9.83 8.02
C GLU A 508 -13.98 8.47 7.37
N GLY A 509 -14.43 8.42 6.15
CA GLY A 509 -14.66 7.19 5.42
C GLY A 509 -13.56 6.78 4.46
N GLY A 510 -12.56 7.57 4.25
CA GLY A 510 -11.44 7.23 3.35
C GLY A 510 -10.68 5.97 3.74
N HIS A 511 -10.76 5.62 4.99
CA HIS A 511 -10.42 4.33 5.54
C HIS A 511 -11.33 3.93 6.67
N ALA A 512 -12.32 4.73 7.00
CA ALA A 512 -12.49 4.65 8.35
C ALA A 512 -13.79 5.00 8.97
N GLY A 513 -14.74 5.40 8.31
CA GLY A 513 -16.06 5.36 8.95
C GLY A 513 -16.31 3.96 9.54
N PHE A 514 -15.59 2.98 8.99
CA PHE A 514 -15.83 1.57 9.28
C PHE A 514 -14.60 0.76 9.68
N GLY A 515 -13.44 1.37 9.98
CA GLY A 515 -12.35 0.47 9.96
C GLY A 515 -11.21 0.53 10.93
N SER A 516 -10.33 1.50 10.94
CA SER A 516 -9.07 1.32 11.65
C SER A 516 -9.16 1.47 13.17
N ASN A 517 -10.16 2.16 13.68
CA ASN A 517 -10.38 2.35 15.12
C ASN A 517 -11.50 1.47 15.68
N ALA A 518 -11.87 0.41 14.95
CA ALA A 518 -12.90 -0.55 15.33
C ALA A 518 -14.19 0.11 15.84
N PRO A 519 -14.98 0.73 14.94
CA PRO A 519 -16.30 1.17 15.31
C PRO A 519 -17.06 -0.01 15.95
N GLY A 520 -17.93 0.28 16.84
CA GLY A 520 -18.68 -0.73 17.56
C GLY A 520 -18.05 -1.20 18.85
N CYS A 521 -16.77 -0.96 19.09
CA CYS A 521 -16.07 -1.47 20.27
C CYS A 521 -15.55 -0.34 21.14
N PRO A 522 -15.61 -0.49 22.48
CA PRO A 522 -14.92 0.41 23.39
C PRO A 522 -13.40 0.29 23.22
N PRO A 523 -12.61 1.24 23.75
CA PRO A 523 -11.16 1.12 23.74
C PRO A 523 -10.71 -0.23 24.32
N MET A 524 -9.72 -0.84 23.67
CA MET A 524 -9.16 -2.13 24.12
C MET A 524 -8.51 -1.96 25.50
N PRO A 525 -8.76 -2.87 26.46
CA PRO A 525 -8.03 -2.89 27.72
C PRO A 525 -6.52 -2.98 27.52
N GLU A 526 -5.76 -2.19 28.29
CA GLU A 526 -4.30 -2.12 28.18
C GLU A 526 -3.64 -3.50 28.33
N GLU A 527 -4.08 -4.31 29.28
CA GLU A 527 -3.59 -5.66 29.50
C GLU A 527 -3.71 -6.56 28.26
N ASN A 528 -4.76 -6.36 27.46
CA ASN A 528 -4.94 -7.10 26.21
C ASN A 528 -4.09 -6.52 25.07
N GLN A 529 -3.93 -5.18 25.03
CA GLN A 529 -3.03 -4.54 24.06
C GLN A 529 -1.60 -5.05 24.21
N LEU A 530 -1.13 -5.20 25.43
CA LEU A 530 0.22 -5.70 25.76
C LEU A 530 0.42 -7.18 25.38
N LYS A 531 -0.67 -7.94 25.18
CA LYS A 531 -0.62 -9.35 24.73
C LYS A 531 -0.63 -9.51 23.21
N ARG A 532 -0.63 -8.40 22.46
CA ARG A 532 -0.64 -8.46 20.98
C ARG A 532 0.59 -9.20 20.48
N LEU A 533 0.36 -10.25 19.68
CA LEU A 533 1.40 -11.15 19.18
C LEU A 533 2.43 -10.43 18.30
N GLY A 534 3.71 -10.67 18.54
CA GLY A 534 4.84 -10.11 17.83
C GLY A 534 5.34 -8.75 18.33
N THR A 535 4.66 -8.11 19.30
CA THR A 535 5.11 -6.79 19.80
C THR A 535 6.33 -6.87 20.73
N ASP A 536 6.64 -8.04 21.22
CA ASP A 536 7.85 -8.36 21.96
C ASP A 536 9.07 -8.57 21.04
N ARG A 537 8.82 -9.05 19.80
CA ARG A 537 9.87 -9.28 18.78
C ARG A 537 10.07 -8.06 17.87
N PHE A 538 9.03 -7.30 17.60
CA PHE A 538 9.01 -6.19 16.65
C PHE A 538 8.51 -4.90 17.31
N PRO A 539 9.40 -4.13 17.93
CA PRO A 539 9.02 -2.98 18.76
C PRO A 539 8.19 -1.91 18.04
N LEU A 540 8.40 -1.70 16.73
CA LEU A 540 7.63 -0.72 15.98
C LEU A 540 6.15 -1.07 15.86
N LEU A 541 5.78 -2.34 15.95
CA LEU A 541 4.38 -2.75 16.01
C LEU A 541 3.72 -2.25 17.32
N ARG A 542 4.47 -2.21 18.39
CA ARG A 542 4.02 -1.65 19.67
C ARG A 542 3.89 -0.13 19.60
N TRP A 543 4.90 0.54 19.06
CA TRP A 543 4.92 1.99 18.99
C TRP A 543 3.76 2.57 18.21
N TRP A 544 3.48 2.02 17.03
CA TRP A 544 2.69 2.81 16.09
C TRP A 544 1.37 2.21 15.61
N ARG A 545 1.21 0.91 15.59
CA ARG A 545 0.00 0.29 15.07
C ARG A 545 -0.53 -0.85 15.93
N SER A 546 -1.83 -1.03 15.80
CA SER A 546 -2.58 -2.02 16.56
C SER A 546 -2.77 -3.35 15.81
N TRP A 547 -1.93 -3.70 14.86
CA TRP A 547 -1.94 -5.04 14.28
C TRP A 547 -0.89 -5.95 14.91
N ALA A 548 -1.15 -7.24 14.86
CA ALA A 548 -0.22 -8.28 15.28
C ALA A 548 0.70 -8.70 14.12
N ASP A 549 1.88 -9.21 14.43
CA ASP A 549 2.73 -9.86 13.44
C ASP A 549 2.09 -11.15 12.94
N ALA A 550 1.97 -11.30 11.62
CA ALA A 550 1.31 -12.44 11.01
C ALA A 550 1.99 -13.77 11.37
N ASN A 551 3.33 -13.85 11.26
CA ASN A 551 4.07 -15.07 11.58
C ASN A 551 3.91 -15.48 13.05
N SER A 552 3.94 -14.51 13.97
CA SER A 552 3.72 -14.78 15.40
C SER A 552 2.29 -15.31 15.64
N VAL A 553 1.31 -14.85 14.88
CA VAL A 553 -0.07 -15.38 14.97
C VAL A 553 -0.14 -16.80 14.42
N TRP A 554 0.49 -17.09 13.28
CA TRP A 554 0.56 -18.46 12.74
C TRP A 554 1.30 -19.42 13.68
N GLU A 555 2.34 -18.93 14.33
CA GLU A 555 3.09 -19.70 15.34
C GLU A 555 2.21 -20.01 16.55
N ALA A 556 1.48 -19.04 17.08
CA ALA A 556 0.53 -19.26 18.17
C ALA A 556 -0.61 -20.23 17.82
N MET A 557 -1.05 -20.27 16.54
CA MET A 557 -2.02 -21.26 16.05
C MET A 557 -1.45 -22.68 16.02
N THR A 558 -0.14 -22.81 15.70
CA THR A 558 0.49 -24.12 15.54
C THR A 558 1.06 -24.68 16.83
N THR A 559 1.64 -23.84 17.67
CA THR A 559 2.37 -24.24 18.89
C THR A 559 1.57 -24.03 20.18
N GLY A 560 0.62 -23.09 20.17
CA GLY A 560 -0.09 -22.65 21.37
C GLY A 560 0.70 -21.67 22.26
N GLU A 561 1.86 -21.18 21.79
CA GLU A 561 2.72 -20.26 22.53
C GLU A 561 2.69 -18.84 21.92
N PRO A 562 2.79 -17.78 22.72
CA PRO A 562 2.78 -17.70 24.18
C PRO A 562 1.41 -17.98 24.83
N TYR A 563 0.39 -18.09 24.03
CA TYR A 563 -0.97 -18.55 24.33
C TYR A 563 -1.66 -19.05 23.07
N PRO A 564 -2.61 -19.99 23.17
CA PRO A 564 -3.22 -20.59 21.98
C PRO A 564 -4.12 -19.59 21.24
N VAL A 565 -3.99 -19.52 19.94
CA VAL A 565 -4.97 -18.92 19.02
C VAL A 565 -5.75 -20.07 18.39
N VAL A 566 -7.04 -20.17 18.69
CA VAL A 566 -7.88 -21.31 18.29
C VAL A 566 -9.05 -20.94 17.40
N MET A 567 -9.29 -19.65 17.19
CA MET A 567 -10.36 -19.15 16.32
C MET A 567 -9.85 -18.02 15.44
N ALA A 568 -10.32 -17.96 14.19
CA ALA A 568 -10.04 -16.83 13.29
C ALA A 568 -11.32 -16.28 12.65
N MET A 569 -11.29 -14.97 12.35
CA MET A 569 -12.32 -14.25 11.64
C MET A 569 -11.70 -13.50 10.46
N ASN A 570 -12.22 -13.73 9.25
CA ASN A 570 -11.72 -13.14 8.01
C ASN A 570 -12.77 -12.28 7.31
N SER A 571 -12.38 -11.08 6.91
CA SER A 571 -13.15 -10.23 5.99
C SER A 571 -12.24 -9.72 4.88
N SER A 572 -12.54 -10.08 3.64
CA SER A 572 -11.82 -9.60 2.44
C SER A 572 -10.30 -9.85 2.44
N GLY A 573 -9.79 -10.67 3.34
CA GLY A 573 -8.39 -11.06 3.39
C GLY A 573 -8.16 -12.41 2.73
N ASP A 574 -6.94 -12.65 2.30
CA ASP A 574 -6.49 -13.97 1.91
C ASP A 574 -5.37 -14.40 2.87
N PHE A 575 -5.68 -15.33 3.77
CA PHE A 575 -4.75 -15.88 4.75
C PHE A 575 -3.50 -16.50 4.10
N MET A 576 -3.60 -16.91 2.85
CA MET A 576 -2.53 -17.60 2.14
C MET A 576 -1.42 -16.66 1.68
N CYS A 577 -1.57 -15.35 1.86
CA CYS A 577 -0.70 -14.33 1.29
C CYS A 577 0.32 -13.74 2.25
N GLN A 578 0.33 -14.15 3.52
CA GLN A 578 1.18 -13.55 4.55
C GLN A 578 2.14 -14.58 5.16
N GLY A 579 3.41 -14.49 4.80
CA GLY A 579 4.43 -15.46 5.19
C GLY A 579 4.49 -16.66 4.23
N ASN A 580 4.91 -17.80 4.73
CA ASN A 580 5.00 -19.04 3.94
C ASN A 580 3.62 -19.70 3.83
N THR A 581 3.12 -19.86 2.61
CA THR A 581 1.77 -20.36 2.34
C THR A 581 1.52 -21.78 2.88
N ALA A 582 2.50 -22.68 2.84
CA ALA A 582 2.36 -24.03 3.36
C ALA A 582 2.16 -24.01 4.88
N TYR A 583 2.92 -23.19 5.57
CA TYR A 583 2.82 -23.02 7.03
C TYR A 583 1.47 -22.38 7.44
N ASN A 584 1.02 -21.39 6.66
CA ASN A 584 -0.29 -20.77 6.89
C ASN A 584 -1.43 -21.80 6.74
N TRP A 585 -1.36 -22.65 5.72
CA TRP A 585 -2.34 -23.72 5.52
C TRP A 585 -2.35 -24.71 6.68
N GLU A 586 -1.17 -25.12 7.16
CA GLU A 586 -1.05 -25.95 8.36
C GLU A 586 -1.64 -25.26 9.59
N ALA A 587 -1.34 -23.99 9.82
CA ALA A 587 -1.85 -23.21 10.94
C ALA A 587 -3.39 -23.14 10.94
N LEU A 588 -4.00 -22.83 9.79
CA LEU A 588 -5.45 -22.78 9.65
C LEU A 588 -6.13 -24.12 9.88
N SER A 589 -5.48 -25.23 9.49
CA SER A 589 -6.04 -26.58 9.71
C SER A 589 -6.16 -26.96 11.17
N LYS A 590 -5.37 -26.33 12.06
CA LYS A 590 -5.37 -26.59 13.51
C LYS A 590 -6.40 -25.78 14.28
N LEU A 591 -7.01 -24.77 13.66
CA LEU A 591 -8.01 -23.95 14.33
C LEU A 591 -9.31 -24.71 14.58
N ASP A 592 -9.89 -24.51 15.75
CA ASP A 592 -11.20 -25.05 16.12
C ASP A 592 -12.32 -24.45 15.27
N PHE A 593 -12.18 -23.17 14.86
CA PHE A 593 -13.24 -22.49 14.14
C PHE A 593 -12.72 -21.30 13.32
N ILE A 594 -13.21 -21.17 12.07
CA ILE A 594 -12.94 -20.06 11.19
C ILE A 594 -14.25 -19.52 10.61
N PHE A 595 -14.50 -18.24 10.80
CA PHE A 595 -15.57 -17.49 10.14
C PHE A 595 -14.97 -16.66 9.00
N GLU A 596 -15.51 -16.78 7.78
CA GLU A 596 -15.06 -16.01 6.63
C GLU A 596 -16.22 -15.34 5.89
N ALA A 597 -16.13 -14.03 5.64
CA ALA A 597 -17.00 -13.31 4.72
C ALA A 597 -16.23 -13.01 3.43
N ASN A 598 -16.75 -13.46 2.30
CA ASN A 598 -16.10 -13.32 1.00
C ASN A 598 -17.10 -13.21 -0.15
N LEU A 599 -16.63 -12.80 -1.33
CA LEU A 599 -17.40 -12.87 -2.58
C LEU A 599 -17.36 -14.26 -3.21
N TRP A 600 -16.31 -15.03 -2.94
CA TRP A 600 -15.91 -16.27 -3.61
C TRP A 600 -15.49 -17.33 -2.60
N GLN A 601 -15.09 -18.48 -3.12
CA GLN A 601 -14.38 -19.53 -2.38
C GLN A 601 -12.87 -19.53 -2.78
N PRO A 602 -12.05 -18.59 -2.25
CA PRO A 602 -10.60 -18.66 -2.44
C PRO A 602 -10.01 -19.81 -1.59
N PRO A 603 -8.70 -20.10 -1.73
CA PRO A 603 -8.06 -21.12 -0.91
C PRO A 603 -8.30 -20.97 0.60
N SER A 604 -8.29 -19.74 1.13
CA SER A 604 -8.57 -19.50 2.57
C SER A 604 -9.94 -20.04 3.00
N ALA A 605 -10.96 -19.88 2.16
CA ALA A 605 -12.29 -20.38 2.42
C ALA A 605 -12.33 -21.92 2.51
N GLY A 606 -11.37 -22.61 1.89
CA GLY A 606 -11.21 -24.05 2.00
C GLY A 606 -11.03 -24.55 3.44
N MET A 607 -10.62 -23.70 4.38
CA MET A 607 -10.50 -24.02 5.82
C MET A 607 -11.61 -23.43 6.69
N ALA A 608 -12.51 -22.60 6.12
CA ALA A 608 -13.58 -21.98 6.89
C ALA A 608 -14.63 -22.99 7.37
N ASP A 609 -15.16 -22.77 8.57
CA ASP A 609 -16.28 -23.52 9.14
C ASP A 609 -17.63 -22.87 8.80
N ILE A 610 -17.66 -21.53 8.80
CA ILE A 610 -18.78 -20.72 8.32
C ILE A 610 -18.28 -19.79 7.25
N LEU A 611 -18.88 -19.86 6.06
CA LEU A 611 -18.58 -19.00 4.91
C LEU A 611 -19.83 -18.22 4.52
N VAL A 612 -19.74 -16.89 4.51
CA VAL A 612 -20.90 -16.02 4.27
C VAL A 612 -20.67 -15.07 3.07
N PRO A 613 -21.76 -14.72 2.34
CA PRO A 613 -21.65 -13.85 1.17
C PRO A 613 -21.51 -12.38 1.57
N ALA A 614 -20.40 -11.76 1.19
CA ALA A 614 -20.22 -10.32 1.23
C ALA A 614 -20.85 -9.63 0.00
N GLN A 615 -21.18 -8.34 0.10
CA GLN A 615 -21.65 -7.55 -1.02
C GLN A 615 -20.51 -7.13 -1.94
N HIS A 616 -20.75 -7.21 -3.23
CA HIS A 616 -19.88 -6.62 -4.24
C HIS A 616 -19.95 -5.08 -4.18
N TRP A 617 -18.92 -4.38 -4.62
CA TRP A 617 -18.87 -2.92 -4.54
C TRP A 617 -19.99 -2.18 -5.32
N LEU A 618 -20.63 -2.85 -6.29
CA LEU A 618 -21.81 -2.32 -6.97
C LEU A 618 -23.09 -2.49 -6.14
N GLU A 619 -23.10 -3.35 -5.14
CA GLU A 619 -24.24 -3.72 -4.30
C GLU A 619 -24.28 -3.00 -2.95
N ILE A 620 -23.08 -2.56 -2.44
CA ILE A 620 -23.03 -1.94 -1.11
C ILE A 620 -23.90 -0.69 -1.04
N PRO A 621 -24.56 -0.41 0.10
CA PRO A 621 -25.42 0.76 0.26
C PRO A 621 -24.66 2.08 0.10
N GLY A 622 -23.40 2.08 0.42
CA GLY A 622 -22.53 3.21 0.19
C GLY A 622 -21.25 3.17 1.02
N CYS A 623 -20.33 4.05 0.68
CA CYS A 623 -19.14 4.30 1.48
C CYS A 623 -18.48 5.61 1.02
N PRO A 624 -18.30 6.60 1.91
CA PRO A 624 -17.51 7.77 1.57
C PRO A 624 -16.08 7.36 1.23
N ARG A 625 -15.48 8.05 0.28
CA ARG A 625 -14.14 7.77 -0.23
C ARG A 625 -13.26 8.99 -0.18
N ALA A 626 -12.02 8.77 0.19
CA ALA A 626 -10.97 9.74 0.01
C ALA A 626 -9.74 9.04 -0.54
N SER A 627 -9.12 9.64 -1.53
CA SER A 627 -7.81 9.21 -1.99
C SER A 627 -6.82 9.32 -0.84
N GLN A 628 -6.06 8.24 -0.63
CA GLN A 628 -4.95 8.24 0.31
C GLN A 628 -3.62 8.58 -0.36
N GLY A 629 -3.66 8.79 -1.65
CA GLY A 629 -2.51 9.27 -2.40
C GLY A 629 -2.27 10.76 -2.18
N SER A 630 -1.35 11.27 -2.93
CA SER A 630 -1.01 12.70 -2.98
C SER A 630 -2.10 13.56 -3.63
N THR A 631 -3.12 12.95 -4.23
CA THR A 631 -4.15 13.67 -5.00
C THR A 631 -5.18 14.37 -4.14
N GLY A 632 -5.50 13.84 -2.96
CA GLY A 632 -6.50 14.43 -2.08
C GLY A 632 -7.93 14.41 -2.62
N ALA A 633 -8.27 13.48 -3.50
CA ALA A 633 -9.61 13.34 -4.06
C ALA A 633 -10.61 12.79 -3.02
N MET A 634 -11.80 13.38 -2.96
CA MET A 634 -12.92 12.90 -2.13
C MET A 634 -14.11 12.57 -3.02
N GLY A 635 -14.82 11.50 -2.71
CA GLY A 635 -15.99 11.03 -3.43
C GLY A 635 -16.71 9.91 -2.69
N ALA A 636 -17.41 9.06 -3.40
CA ALA A 636 -18.20 7.97 -2.80
C ALA A 636 -18.23 6.68 -3.63
N ASN A 637 -18.29 5.53 -2.96
CA ASN A 637 -19.03 4.42 -3.54
C ASN A 637 -20.52 4.67 -3.33
N VAL A 638 -21.29 4.48 -4.36
CA VAL A 638 -22.73 4.65 -4.36
C VAL A 638 -23.38 3.37 -4.86
N ASN A 639 -24.45 2.93 -4.24
CA ASN A 639 -25.18 1.75 -4.67
C ASN A 639 -25.58 1.84 -6.14
N CYS A 640 -25.33 0.78 -6.90
CA CYS A 640 -25.67 0.70 -8.32
C CYS A 640 -26.73 -0.36 -8.62
N ILE A 641 -26.69 -1.47 -7.90
CA ILE A 641 -27.60 -2.62 -8.10
C ILE A 641 -28.05 -3.19 -6.77
N GLU A 642 -29.17 -3.91 -6.78
CA GLU A 642 -29.64 -4.63 -5.60
C GLU A 642 -28.67 -5.75 -5.21
N PRO A 643 -28.55 -6.06 -3.92
CA PRO A 643 -27.73 -7.17 -3.44
C PRO A 643 -28.14 -8.51 -4.08
N ILE A 644 -27.16 -9.28 -4.52
CA ILE A 644 -27.39 -10.58 -5.16
C ILE A 644 -27.45 -11.68 -4.08
N GLY A 645 -28.54 -12.46 -4.10
CA GLY A 645 -28.78 -13.51 -3.11
C GLY A 645 -29.04 -12.92 -1.73
N GLU A 646 -28.38 -13.47 -0.72
CA GLU A 646 -28.48 -13.05 0.67
C GLU A 646 -27.19 -12.30 1.11
N SER A 647 -26.47 -11.69 0.17
CA SER A 647 -25.22 -10.97 0.49
C SER A 647 -25.47 -9.82 1.48
N MET A 648 -24.57 -9.65 2.44
CA MET A 648 -24.70 -8.66 3.50
C MET A 648 -23.55 -7.67 3.49
N PHE A 649 -23.86 -6.41 3.78
CA PHE A 649 -22.88 -5.34 3.93
C PHE A 649 -21.96 -5.61 5.14
N ASP A 650 -20.64 -5.63 4.93
CA ASP A 650 -19.68 -6.02 5.98
C ASP A 650 -19.86 -5.29 7.33
N PRO A 651 -20.12 -3.96 7.38
CA PRO A 651 -20.40 -3.26 8.64
C PRO A 651 -21.64 -3.81 9.36
N MET A 652 -22.64 -4.27 8.62
CA MET A 652 -23.83 -4.86 9.22
C MET A 652 -23.59 -6.26 9.77
N ILE A 653 -22.58 -6.98 9.24
CA ILE A 653 -22.11 -8.23 9.88
C ILE A 653 -21.60 -7.94 11.29
N LEU A 654 -20.80 -6.87 11.46
CA LEU A 654 -20.33 -6.44 12.79
C LEU A 654 -21.48 -6.05 13.71
N VAL A 655 -22.43 -5.27 13.23
CA VAL A 655 -23.61 -4.87 14.03
C VAL A 655 -24.38 -6.10 14.48
N ASN A 656 -24.54 -7.10 13.60
CA ASN A 656 -25.24 -8.35 13.96
C ASN A 656 -24.44 -9.18 14.96
N PHE A 657 -23.11 -9.26 14.88
CA PHE A 657 -22.32 -9.90 15.93
C PHE A 657 -22.60 -9.29 17.31
N HIS A 658 -22.61 -7.95 17.41
CA HIS A 658 -22.97 -7.27 18.65
C HIS A 658 -24.39 -7.63 19.12
N LYS A 659 -25.35 -7.62 18.20
CA LYS A 659 -26.75 -7.94 18.51
C LYS A 659 -26.91 -9.38 19.00
N TYR A 660 -26.32 -10.36 18.33
CA TYR A 660 -26.42 -11.76 18.72
C TYR A 660 -25.61 -12.10 20.00
N ALA A 661 -24.53 -11.37 20.26
CA ALA A 661 -23.76 -11.48 21.49
C ALA A 661 -24.41 -10.77 22.67
N GLY A 662 -25.43 -9.93 22.44
CA GLY A 662 -26.04 -9.10 23.48
C GLY A 662 -25.09 -8.00 23.99
N VAL A 663 -24.11 -7.58 23.21
CA VAL A 663 -23.12 -6.57 23.58
C VAL A 663 -23.47 -5.23 22.92
N PRO A 664 -23.47 -4.11 23.67
CA PRO A 664 -23.74 -2.79 23.10
C PRO A 664 -22.79 -2.44 21.93
N TYR A 665 -23.33 -1.77 20.91
CA TYR A 665 -22.50 -1.19 19.85
C TYR A 665 -21.94 0.16 20.33
N TRP A 666 -20.65 0.42 20.11
CA TRP A 666 -19.99 1.62 20.61
C TRP A 666 -19.70 2.65 19.49
N PRO A 667 -19.89 3.96 19.69
CA PRO A 667 -20.55 4.55 20.87
C PRO A 667 -22.05 4.18 20.94
N GLN A 668 -22.51 3.92 22.15
CA GLN A 668 -23.89 3.48 22.36
C GLN A 668 -24.87 4.63 22.07
N LYS A 669 -25.93 4.33 21.32
CA LYS A 669 -27.03 5.27 21.12
C LYS A 669 -27.79 5.51 22.43
N PRO A 670 -28.41 6.71 22.63
CA PRO A 670 -29.15 7.03 23.85
C PRO A 670 -30.29 6.06 24.17
N ASP A 671 -30.94 5.49 23.14
CA ASP A 671 -32.02 4.51 23.25
C ASP A 671 -31.52 3.06 23.30
N CYS A 672 -30.21 2.86 23.37
CA CYS A 672 -29.55 1.56 23.34
C CYS A 672 -29.84 0.72 22.10
N SER A 673 -30.35 1.30 21.02
CA SER A 673 -30.58 0.62 19.74
C SER A 673 -29.26 0.38 19.01
N TYR A 674 -29.24 -0.66 18.17
CA TYR A 674 -28.11 -0.92 17.26
C TYR A 674 -28.21 -0.02 16.02
N PRO A 675 -27.07 0.43 15.43
CA PRO A 675 -27.10 1.28 14.26
C PRO A 675 -27.70 0.56 13.04
N THR A 676 -28.41 1.32 12.23
CA THR A 676 -28.84 0.94 10.88
C THR A 676 -27.73 1.24 9.86
N GLU A 677 -27.87 0.75 8.64
CA GLU A 677 -26.98 1.12 7.52
C GLU A 677 -26.89 2.64 7.35
N LYS A 678 -28.04 3.32 7.39
CA LYS A 678 -28.11 4.78 7.28
C LYS A 678 -27.33 5.49 8.40
N ASP A 679 -27.49 5.03 9.64
CA ASP A 679 -26.75 5.60 10.77
C ASP A 679 -25.24 5.53 10.57
N LEU A 680 -24.74 4.40 10.03
CA LEU A 680 -23.31 4.20 9.77
C LEU A 680 -22.82 5.10 8.63
N LEU A 681 -23.62 5.28 7.59
CA LEU A 681 -23.31 6.14 6.46
C LEU A 681 -23.30 7.62 6.85
N ASP A 682 -24.31 8.07 7.59
CA ASP A 682 -24.41 9.44 8.10
C ASP A 682 -23.20 9.74 9.03
N ASP A 683 -22.83 8.80 9.91
CA ASP A 683 -21.66 8.95 10.77
C ASP A 683 -20.36 9.09 9.98
N GLY A 684 -20.24 8.39 8.85
CA GLY A 684 -19.06 8.45 7.97
C GLY A 684 -18.85 9.83 7.29
N VAL A 685 -19.89 10.64 7.17
CA VAL A 685 -19.83 11.95 6.49
C VAL A 685 -20.08 13.14 7.42
N LYS A 686 -20.40 12.91 8.70
CA LYS A 686 -20.83 13.95 9.67
C LYS A 686 -19.90 15.16 9.82
N PHE A 687 -18.61 15.00 9.52
CA PHE A 687 -17.65 16.10 9.56
C PHE A 687 -17.64 16.95 8.29
N PHE A 688 -18.38 16.52 7.26
CA PHE A 688 -18.38 17.16 5.95
C PHE A 688 -19.78 17.56 5.49
N ARG A 689 -20.82 16.74 5.77
CA ARG A 689 -22.24 16.97 5.45
C ARG A 689 -23.12 16.45 6.57
N ASP A 690 -24.33 16.95 6.65
CA ASP A 690 -25.29 16.57 7.69
C ASP A 690 -25.84 15.14 7.50
N SER A 691 -25.85 14.62 6.27
CA SER A 691 -26.33 13.28 5.96
C SER A 691 -25.62 12.65 4.76
N TRP A 692 -25.68 11.33 4.68
CA TRP A 692 -25.24 10.57 3.51
C TRP A 692 -25.99 10.94 2.23
N ASP A 693 -27.30 11.16 2.33
CA ASP A 693 -28.15 11.51 1.19
C ASP A 693 -27.71 12.83 0.56
N GLU A 694 -27.48 13.86 1.38
CA GLU A 694 -26.93 15.14 0.94
C GLU A 694 -25.54 15.00 0.30
N TYR A 695 -24.66 14.22 0.92
CA TYR A 695 -23.32 13.97 0.41
C TYR A 695 -23.35 13.30 -0.97
N VAL A 696 -24.23 12.29 -1.15
CA VAL A 696 -24.38 11.58 -2.43
C VAL A 696 -25.02 12.47 -3.49
N GLU A 697 -26.07 13.24 -3.15
CA GLU A 697 -26.70 14.15 -4.10
C GLU A 697 -25.69 15.15 -4.67
N GLU A 698 -24.90 15.76 -3.81
CA GLU A 698 -23.86 16.69 -4.22
C GLU A 698 -22.77 15.98 -5.05
N PHE A 699 -22.35 14.78 -4.66
CA PHE A 699 -21.37 13.97 -5.41
C PHE A 699 -21.88 13.59 -6.79
N GLN A 700 -23.15 13.20 -6.94
CA GLN A 700 -23.75 12.88 -8.24
C GLN A 700 -23.77 14.12 -9.16
N ASN A 701 -24.07 15.29 -8.62
CA ASN A 701 -24.20 16.54 -9.39
C ASN A 701 -22.84 17.16 -9.74
N ASN A 702 -21.92 17.24 -8.79
CA ASN A 702 -20.67 18.00 -8.89
C ASN A 702 -19.42 17.14 -9.17
N GLY A 703 -19.48 15.85 -8.90
CA GLY A 703 -18.32 14.96 -9.06
C GLY A 703 -17.38 14.98 -7.86
N TRP A 704 -16.12 14.63 -8.09
CA TRP A 704 -15.09 14.52 -7.07
C TRP A 704 -14.62 15.87 -6.56
N TRP A 705 -14.38 15.97 -5.25
CA TRP A 705 -13.84 17.17 -4.61
C TRP A 705 -12.34 17.07 -4.41
N ASP A 706 -11.65 18.20 -4.53
CA ASP A 706 -10.26 18.35 -4.12
C ASP A 706 -10.22 18.77 -2.64
N VAL A 707 -9.61 17.95 -1.79
CA VAL A 707 -9.48 18.22 -0.35
C VAL A 707 -8.78 19.56 -0.05
N LYS A 708 -7.90 20.01 -0.95
CA LYS A 708 -7.24 21.32 -0.83
C LYS A 708 -8.21 22.50 -0.89
N THR A 709 -9.37 22.32 -1.53
CA THR A 709 -10.42 23.34 -1.57
C THR A 709 -11.34 23.29 -0.35
N VAL A 710 -11.41 22.14 0.33
CA VAL A 710 -12.26 21.92 1.50
C VAL A 710 -11.55 22.34 2.79
N GLU A 711 -10.28 22.00 2.94
CA GLU A 711 -9.43 22.40 4.07
C GLU A 711 -8.13 23.06 3.56
N PRO A 712 -8.22 24.28 3.00
CA PRO A 712 -7.09 24.93 2.33
C PRO A 712 -5.90 25.21 3.27
N GLU A 713 -6.13 25.47 4.54
CA GLU A 713 -5.04 25.71 5.50
C GLU A 713 -4.23 24.43 5.79
N LEU A 714 -4.89 23.27 5.77
CA LEU A 714 -4.26 21.99 6.08
C LEU A 714 -3.65 21.33 4.85
N TRP A 715 -4.37 21.36 3.71
CA TRP A 715 -4.00 20.62 2.51
C TRP A 715 -3.61 21.50 1.35
N GLY A 716 -4.09 22.72 1.32
CA GLY A 716 -3.75 23.74 0.32
C GLY A 716 -2.40 24.41 0.54
N THR A 717 -1.62 24.00 1.56
CA THR A 717 -0.30 24.56 1.83
C THR A 717 0.79 23.50 1.70
N TYR A 718 1.96 23.93 1.29
CA TYR A 718 3.21 23.17 1.36
C TYR A 718 4.00 23.59 2.61
N ARG A 719 5.12 22.93 2.91
CA ARG A 719 5.95 23.16 4.11
C ARG A 719 5.08 23.30 5.36
N ARG A 720 4.17 22.35 5.53
CA ARG A 720 3.21 22.38 6.67
C ARG A 720 3.89 22.28 8.02
N TYR A 721 5.13 21.81 8.07
CA TYR A 721 5.98 21.85 9.26
C TYR A 721 6.37 23.26 9.66
N GLU A 722 6.51 24.21 8.71
CA GLU A 722 6.75 25.63 8.99
C GLU A 722 5.47 26.38 9.37
N THR A 723 4.36 26.06 8.70
CA THR A 723 3.06 26.72 8.99
C THR A 723 2.34 26.16 10.22
N GLY A 724 2.86 25.09 10.82
CA GLY A 724 2.21 24.39 11.91
C GLY A 724 1.01 23.53 11.48
N ALA A 725 0.65 23.54 10.20
CA ALA A 725 -0.51 22.81 9.68
C ALA A 725 -0.32 21.30 9.82
N LEU A 726 0.90 20.79 9.76
CA LEU A 726 1.19 19.38 9.94
C LEU A 726 0.73 18.89 11.32
N ARG A 727 1.01 19.66 12.36
CA ARG A 727 0.71 19.31 13.76
C ARG A 727 -0.69 19.68 14.19
N SER A 728 -1.34 20.63 13.53
CA SER A 728 -2.68 21.06 13.87
C SER A 728 -3.73 19.96 13.62
N ARG A 729 -3.39 18.97 12.82
CA ARG A 729 -4.25 17.84 12.54
C ARG A 729 -3.90 16.63 13.40
N ASN A 730 -4.79 16.31 14.32
CA ASN A 730 -4.68 15.08 15.10
C ASN A 730 -4.81 13.84 14.19
N SER A 731 -3.70 13.20 13.90
CA SER A 731 -3.67 11.98 13.08
C SER A 731 -3.82 10.69 13.89
N GLY A 732 -4.12 10.78 15.18
CA GLY A 732 -4.22 9.61 16.06
C GLY A 732 -4.10 9.93 17.54
N GLY A 733 -4.13 11.20 17.93
CA GLY A 733 -4.33 11.58 19.32
C GLY A 733 -3.10 11.86 20.15
N ILE A 734 -1.88 11.80 19.63
CA ILE A 734 -0.72 11.85 20.48
C ILE A 734 0.01 13.18 20.46
N LEU A 735 0.05 13.89 19.37
CA LEU A 735 0.93 15.03 19.20
C LEU A 735 0.26 16.26 18.59
N GLY A 736 -0.90 16.64 19.04
CA GLY A 736 -1.53 17.90 18.69
C GLY A 736 -3.05 17.83 18.67
N THR A 737 -3.66 18.94 19.01
CA THR A 737 -5.10 19.16 18.96
C THR A 737 -5.44 19.84 17.65
N LYS A 738 -6.53 19.45 16.98
CA LYS A 738 -7.02 20.13 15.78
C LYS A 738 -7.16 21.64 16.06
N GLY A 739 -6.50 22.46 15.23
CA GLY A 739 -6.47 23.91 15.40
C GLY A 739 -5.29 24.46 16.23
N ASP A 740 -4.48 23.60 16.84
CA ASP A 740 -3.27 24.02 17.56
C ASP A 740 -2.08 23.99 16.59
N PHE A 741 -1.86 25.12 15.93
CA PHE A 741 -0.76 25.26 14.96
C PHE A 741 0.57 25.44 15.71
N LYS A 742 1.44 24.41 15.59
CA LYS A 742 2.82 24.44 16.13
C LYS A 742 3.80 24.03 15.04
N PRO A 743 4.98 24.65 14.95
CA PRO A 743 5.99 24.25 13.97
C PRO A 743 6.55 22.85 14.28
N GLY A 744 7.15 22.22 13.27
CA GLY A 744 7.84 20.93 13.42
C GLY A 744 7.05 19.71 12.96
N PHE A 745 7.60 18.57 13.31
CA PHE A 745 7.15 17.24 12.91
C PHE A 745 6.52 16.47 14.10
N TYR A 746 5.97 15.28 13.84
CA TYR A 746 5.36 14.43 14.89
C TYR A 746 6.33 13.41 15.51
N THR A 747 7.62 13.61 15.37
CA THR A 747 8.65 12.79 16.00
C THR A 747 8.85 13.16 17.48
N PRO A 748 9.48 12.34 18.29
CA PRO A 748 9.79 12.67 19.68
C PRO A 748 10.60 13.96 19.83
N THR A 749 11.52 14.23 18.90
CA THR A 749 12.33 15.46 18.89
C THR A 749 11.63 16.64 18.23
N MET A 750 10.44 16.47 17.64
CA MET A 750 9.77 17.44 16.76
C MET A 750 10.56 17.85 15.51
N LYS A 751 11.63 17.17 15.21
CA LYS A 751 12.47 17.31 14.01
C LYS A 751 12.34 16.09 13.12
N VAL A 752 12.80 16.19 11.90
CA VAL A 752 13.16 15.02 11.12
C VAL A 752 14.28 14.28 11.84
N GLU A 753 14.07 13.00 12.15
CA GLU A 753 15.08 12.24 12.89
C GLU A 753 16.03 11.50 11.93
N ILE A 754 17.23 12.07 11.73
CA ILE A 754 18.39 11.36 11.16
C ILE A 754 18.87 10.32 12.17
N TRP A 755 19.07 10.75 13.42
CA TRP A 755 19.26 9.88 14.57
C TRP A 755 17.89 9.53 15.16
N SER A 756 17.46 8.30 14.99
CA SER A 756 16.15 7.89 15.49
C SER A 756 16.19 7.57 16.96
N THR A 757 15.55 8.41 17.76
CA THR A 757 15.40 8.18 19.20
C THR A 757 14.60 6.93 19.53
N LEU A 758 13.64 6.56 18.68
CA LEU A 758 12.83 5.36 18.85
C LEU A 758 13.63 4.08 18.56
N MET A 759 14.40 4.06 17.49
CA MET A 759 15.22 2.90 17.13
C MET A 759 16.32 2.68 18.19
N GLU A 760 16.94 3.73 18.65
CA GLU A 760 17.91 3.67 19.75
C GLU A 760 17.28 3.13 21.05
N SER A 761 16.06 3.59 21.38
CA SER A 761 15.38 3.16 22.61
C SER A 761 14.96 1.70 22.58
N TYR A 762 14.56 1.19 21.40
CA TYR A 762 14.11 -0.19 21.23
C TYR A 762 15.23 -1.19 20.97
N HIS A 763 16.35 -0.71 20.43
CA HIS A 763 17.51 -1.50 20.05
C HIS A 763 18.81 -0.92 20.59
N PRO A 764 18.94 -0.79 21.93
CA PRO A 764 20.08 -0.10 22.53
C PRO A 764 21.41 -0.77 22.20
N GLY A 765 22.32 -0.01 21.61
CA GLY A 765 23.67 -0.47 21.25
C GLY A 765 23.76 -1.33 19.99
N GLU A 766 22.67 -1.48 19.21
CA GLU A 766 22.67 -2.24 17.95
C GLU A 766 23.02 -1.38 16.71
N GLY A 767 23.14 -0.06 16.84
CA GLY A 767 23.51 0.84 15.75
C GLY A 767 22.36 1.17 14.77
N TRP A 768 21.11 0.92 15.18
CA TRP A 768 19.94 1.16 14.34
C TRP A 768 19.43 2.62 14.40
N GLU A 769 20.03 3.46 15.23
CA GLU A 769 19.70 4.88 15.34
C GLU A 769 19.94 5.66 14.05
N LEU A 770 20.92 5.27 13.23
CA LEU A 770 21.18 5.83 11.91
C LEU A 770 20.57 4.99 10.78
N PRO A 771 20.27 5.60 9.62
CA PRO A 771 19.96 4.84 8.41
C PRO A 771 21.11 3.91 8.02
N SER A 772 20.82 2.69 7.63
CA SER A 772 21.84 1.68 7.33
C SER A 772 21.39 0.70 6.24
N TYR A 773 22.36 0.04 5.63
CA TYR A 773 22.18 -1.10 4.76
C TYR A 773 22.55 -2.39 5.46
N ALA A 774 21.80 -3.43 5.20
CA ALA A 774 22.19 -4.79 5.48
C ALA A 774 21.95 -5.67 4.25
N GLU A 775 22.85 -6.61 4.01
CA GLU A 775 22.70 -7.57 2.92
C GLU A 775 21.43 -8.40 3.12
N PRO A 776 20.63 -8.65 2.05
CA PRO A 776 19.43 -9.47 2.17
C PRO A 776 19.71 -10.85 2.75
N PRO A 777 18.84 -11.40 3.59
CA PRO A 777 18.92 -12.81 3.99
C PRO A 777 18.91 -13.70 2.74
N HIS A 778 19.73 -14.74 2.73
CA HIS A 778 19.84 -15.68 1.61
C HIS A 778 20.18 -15.00 0.27
N SER A 779 21.19 -14.16 0.27
CA SER A 779 21.80 -13.61 -0.94
C SER A 779 23.09 -14.35 -1.32
N PRO A 780 23.65 -14.13 -2.53
CA PRO A 780 24.95 -14.72 -2.88
C PRO A 780 26.10 -14.33 -1.94
N LEU A 781 25.96 -13.20 -1.22
CA LEU A 781 26.99 -12.70 -0.31
C LEU A 781 26.73 -13.12 1.14
N SER A 782 25.47 -13.10 1.59
CA SER A 782 25.12 -13.48 2.97
C SER A 782 25.06 -14.99 3.16
N ASP A 783 24.79 -15.76 2.10
CA ASP A 783 24.65 -17.22 2.14
C ASP A 783 25.31 -17.87 0.90
N PRO A 784 26.65 -17.81 0.80
CA PRO A 784 27.37 -18.32 -0.37
C PRO A 784 27.29 -19.84 -0.53
N GLU A 785 27.01 -20.60 0.54
CA GLU A 785 26.81 -22.04 0.47
C GLU A 785 25.49 -22.38 -0.21
N MET A 786 24.42 -21.71 0.18
CA MET A 786 23.10 -21.82 -0.48
C MET A 786 23.19 -21.40 -1.94
N ALA A 787 23.93 -20.34 -2.26
CA ALA A 787 24.07 -19.84 -3.63
C ALA A 787 24.72 -20.86 -4.59
N GLN A 788 25.49 -21.85 -4.09
CA GLN A 788 26.02 -22.92 -4.95
C GLN A 788 24.95 -23.88 -5.46
N GLU A 789 23.90 -24.13 -4.67
CA GLU A 789 22.80 -25.00 -5.06
C GLU A 789 21.63 -24.19 -5.66
N TYR A 790 21.42 -22.97 -5.20
CA TYR A 790 20.32 -22.06 -5.58
C TYR A 790 20.89 -20.77 -6.16
N PRO A 791 21.45 -20.78 -7.39
CA PRO A 791 22.30 -19.70 -7.90
C PRO A 791 21.57 -18.47 -8.41
N LEU A 792 20.24 -18.48 -8.48
CA LEU A 792 19.46 -17.38 -9.03
C LEU A 792 18.80 -16.58 -7.90
N ILE A 793 18.77 -15.25 -8.07
CA ILE A 793 18.00 -14.38 -7.20
C ILE A 793 16.55 -14.36 -7.67
N ILE A 794 15.65 -14.74 -6.77
CA ILE A 794 14.22 -14.64 -7.01
C ILE A 794 13.72 -13.27 -6.56
N THR A 795 13.05 -12.55 -7.46
CA THR A 795 12.21 -11.41 -7.14
C THR A 795 10.77 -11.69 -7.51
N THR A 796 9.83 -10.95 -6.91
CA THR A 796 8.40 -11.17 -7.11
C THR A 796 7.67 -9.86 -7.33
N GLY A 797 6.38 -9.93 -7.64
CA GLY A 797 5.53 -8.76 -7.64
C GLY A 797 5.21 -8.19 -9.00
N ARG A 798 5.49 -8.93 -10.08
CA ARG A 798 4.93 -8.57 -11.38
C ARG A 798 3.41 -8.52 -11.25
N ARG A 799 2.86 -7.31 -11.18
CA ARG A 799 1.42 -7.09 -11.29
C ARG A 799 1.06 -6.93 -12.75
N ILE A 800 0.26 -7.83 -13.21
CA ILE A 800 -0.31 -7.76 -14.55
C ILE A 800 -1.59 -6.93 -14.53
N PRO A 801 -1.95 -6.25 -15.61
CA PRO A 801 -3.10 -5.33 -15.63
C PRO A 801 -4.44 -5.95 -15.28
N VAL A 802 -4.59 -7.27 -15.47
CA VAL A 802 -5.88 -7.98 -15.31
C VAL A 802 -6.15 -8.49 -13.90
N TYR A 803 -5.14 -8.66 -13.05
CA TYR A 803 -5.31 -9.19 -11.69
C TYR A 803 -4.89 -8.19 -10.61
N PHE A 804 -5.46 -8.36 -9.44
CA PHE A 804 -5.07 -7.64 -8.22
C PHE A 804 -4.86 -8.66 -7.10
N HIS A 805 -3.62 -8.87 -6.67
CA HIS A 805 -3.23 -9.92 -5.73
C HIS A 805 -3.82 -11.28 -6.13
N SER A 806 -4.57 -11.95 -5.25
CA SER A 806 -5.27 -13.21 -5.52
C SER A 806 -6.66 -13.03 -6.18
N GLU A 807 -7.11 -11.80 -6.41
CA GLU A 807 -8.43 -11.52 -6.98
C GLU A 807 -8.48 -11.73 -8.52
N HIS A 808 -9.66 -12.04 -9.03
CA HIS A 808 -10.03 -12.11 -10.44
C HIS A 808 -9.55 -13.35 -11.21
N ARG A 809 -8.96 -14.36 -10.54
CA ARG A 809 -8.54 -15.62 -11.17
C ARG A 809 -9.72 -16.43 -11.74
N GLN A 810 -10.91 -16.24 -11.19
CA GLN A 810 -12.17 -16.89 -11.57
C GLN A 810 -12.90 -16.22 -12.75
N LEU A 811 -12.49 -15.01 -13.16
CA LEU A 811 -13.17 -14.26 -14.19
C LEU A 811 -12.66 -14.65 -15.60
N PRO A 812 -13.51 -15.18 -16.50
CA PRO A 812 -13.13 -15.57 -17.84
C PRO A 812 -12.40 -14.48 -18.62
N TRP A 813 -12.92 -13.25 -18.64
CA TRP A 813 -12.25 -12.11 -19.27
C TRP A 813 -10.77 -11.94 -18.83
N CYS A 814 -10.50 -12.07 -17.54
CA CYS A 814 -9.14 -11.93 -17.01
C CYS A 814 -8.27 -13.14 -17.37
N ARG A 815 -8.85 -14.35 -17.29
CA ARG A 815 -8.15 -15.62 -17.60
C ARG A 815 -7.81 -15.77 -19.08
N GLU A 816 -8.65 -15.30 -20.00
CA GLU A 816 -8.35 -15.28 -21.44
C GLU A 816 -7.11 -14.43 -21.75
N GLN A 817 -6.95 -13.30 -21.07
CA GLN A 817 -5.80 -12.42 -21.26
C GLN A 817 -4.53 -12.94 -20.58
N TRP A 818 -4.68 -13.65 -19.45
CA TRP A 818 -3.56 -14.15 -18.66
C TRP A 818 -3.93 -15.48 -17.99
N PRO A 819 -3.82 -16.60 -18.71
CA PRO A 819 -4.40 -17.88 -18.28
C PRO A 819 -3.59 -18.60 -17.20
N VAL A 820 -2.28 -18.39 -17.13
CA VAL A 820 -1.34 -19.12 -16.27
C VAL A 820 -0.35 -18.15 -15.59
N PRO A 821 0.21 -18.53 -14.41
CA PRO A 821 1.27 -17.76 -13.80
C PRO A 821 2.55 -17.86 -14.62
N ARG A 822 3.29 -16.76 -14.74
CA ARG A 822 4.52 -16.69 -15.53
C ARG A 822 5.71 -16.27 -14.67
N VAL A 823 6.88 -16.80 -15.02
CA VAL A 823 8.17 -16.34 -14.50
C VAL A 823 8.97 -15.73 -15.63
N GLU A 824 9.42 -14.49 -15.45
CA GLU A 824 10.33 -13.84 -16.40
C GLU A 824 11.75 -14.36 -16.18
N ILE A 825 12.37 -14.77 -17.30
CA ILE A 825 13.72 -15.35 -17.32
C ILE A 825 14.49 -14.68 -18.46
N HIS A 826 15.73 -14.29 -18.19
CA HIS A 826 16.57 -13.78 -19.27
C HIS A 826 16.87 -14.93 -20.29
N PRO A 827 16.81 -14.68 -21.63
CA PRO A 827 17.04 -15.72 -22.63
C PRO A 827 18.36 -16.46 -22.51
N LYS A 828 19.41 -15.79 -22.03
CA LYS A 828 20.70 -16.41 -21.77
C LYS A 828 20.59 -17.47 -20.66
N THR A 829 19.96 -17.13 -19.55
CA THR A 829 19.69 -18.06 -18.44
C THR A 829 18.81 -19.21 -18.88
N ALA A 830 17.72 -18.90 -19.61
CA ALA A 830 16.84 -19.94 -20.13
C ALA A 830 17.59 -20.96 -21.01
N ALA A 831 18.50 -20.47 -21.89
CA ALA A 831 19.31 -21.35 -22.74
C ALA A 831 20.28 -22.25 -21.92
N GLU A 832 20.86 -21.74 -20.83
CA GLU A 832 21.73 -22.49 -19.91
C GLU A 832 21.00 -23.66 -19.22
N TYR A 833 19.71 -23.47 -18.90
CA TYR A 833 18.86 -24.50 -18.28
C TYR A 833 18.00 -25.29 -19.29
N GLY A 834 18.16 -25.07 -20.60
CA GLY A 834 17.41 -25.78 -21.65
C GLY A 834 15.90 -25.44 -21.62
N ILE A 835 15.56 -24.22 -21.23
CA ILE A 835 14.19 -23.72 -21.12
C ILE A 835 13.84 -22.87 -22.36
N GLU A 836 12.65 -23.11 -22.91
CA GLU A 836 12.10 -22.36 -24.04
C GLU A 836 10.91 -21.52 -23.60
N GLN A 837 10.53 -20.54 -24.42
CA GLN A 837 9.34 -19.71 -24.20
C GLN A 837 8.08 -20.59 -24.07
N GLY A 838 7.34 -20.43 -22.99
CA GLY A 838 6.11 -21.17 -22.74
C GLY A 838 6.28 -22.52 -22.06
N ASP A 839 7.51 -22.95 -21.79
CA ASP A 839 7.74 -24.15 -21.00
C ASP A 839 7.24 -23.97 -19.56
N TRP A 840 6.62 -25.02 -19.00
CA TRP A 840 6.47 -25.11 -17.57
C TRP A 840 7.81 -25.38 -16.90
N VAL A 841 8.11 -24.62 -15.85
CA VAL A 841 9.37 -24.73 -15.11
C VAL A 841 9.11 -24.86 -13.63
N TRP A 842 9.91 -25.67 -12.96
CA TRP A 842 10.00 -25.67 -11.52
C TRP A 842 10.88 -24.51 -11.04
N ILE A 843 10.42 -23.86 -9.97
CA ILE A 843 11.16 -22.88 -9.20
C ILE A 843 11.23 -23.43 -7.79
N GLU A 844 12.43 -23.57 -7.26
CA GLU A 844 12.67 -24.26 -6.00
C GLU A 844 13.63 -23.46 -5.10
N THR A 845 13.32 -23.46 -3.82
CA THR A 845 14.13 -22.95 -2.72
C THR A 845 14.23 -24.03 -1.64
N PRO A 846 15.08 -23.90 -0.60
CA PRO A 846 15.07 -24.83 0.54
C PRO A 846 13.72 -24.91 1.26
N PHE A 847 12.84 -23.93 1.08
CA PHE A 847 11.56 -23.77 1.80
C PHE A 847 10.36 -24.34 1.05
N GLY A 848 10.50 -24.55 -0.27
CA GLY A 848 9.45 -25.12 -1.09
C GLY A 848 9.71 -25.00 -2.59
N LYS A 849 8.75 -25.51 -3.37
CA LYS A 849 8.84 -25.45 -4.83
C LYS A 849 7.47 -25.27 -5.47
N ILE A 850 7.46 -24.56 -6.58
CA ILE A 850 6.26 -24.26 -7.38
C ILE A 850 6.56 -24.40 -8.87
N ARG A 851 5.50 -24.31 -9.70
CA ARG A 851 5.63 -24.27 -11.16
C ARG A 851 5.00 -23.02 -11.73
N GLN A 852 5.70 -22.39 -12.66
CA GLN A 852 5.18 -21.30 -13.49
C GLN A 852 5.61 -21.49 -14.94
N VAL A 853 5.01 -20.76 -15.85
CA VAL A 853 5.35 -20.81 -17.27
C VAL A 853 6.46 -19.81 -17.59
N ALA A 854 7.49 -20.26 -18.28
CA ALA A 854 8.61 -19.43 -18.69
C ALA A 854 8.18 -18.31 -19.66
N ASP A 855 8.54 -17.09 -19.32
CA ASP A 855 8.34 -15.89 -20.15
C ASP A 855 9.71 -15.24 -20.38
N LEU A 856 10.27 -15.43 -21.59
CA LEU A 856 11.61 -14.94 -21.89
C LEU A 856 11.62 -13.43 -22.04
N TYR A 857 12.41 -12.76 -21.20
CA TYR A 857 12.46 -11.30 -21.12
C TYR A 857 13.89 -10.77 -21.06
N MET A 858 14.28 -9.99 -22.09
CA MET A 858 15.61 -9.39 -22.19
C MET A 858 15.89 -8.28 -21.17
N GLY A 859 14.85 -7.74 -20.56
CA GLY A 859 14.95 -6.59 -19.65
C GLY A 859 15.09 -7.00 -18.18
N ILE A 860 15.66 -8.17 -17.88
CA ILE A 860 16.02 -8.62 -16.54
C ILE A 860 17.46 -9.14 -16.55
N ASP A 861 18.17 -9.02 -15.43
CA ASP A 861 19.52 -9.56 -15.29
C ASP A 861 19.54 -11.10 -15.42
N PRO A 862 20.54 -11.70 -16.10
CA PRO A 862 20.67 -13.15 -16.20
C PRO A 862 20.73 -13.91 -14.89
N GLY A 863 21.24 -13.31 -13.80
CA GLY A 863 21.27 -13.90 -12.45
C GLY A 863 19.96 -13.80 -11.68
N THR A 864 18.93 -13.21 -12.28
CA THR A 864 17.65 -12.92 -11.60
C THR A 864 16.46 -13.50 -12.36
N ILE A 865 15.49 -14.03 -11.64
CA ILE A 865 14.18 -14.42 -12.18
C ILE A 865 13.06 -13.65 -11.46
N ASN A 866 12.00 -13.30 -12.17
CA ASN A 866 10.88 -12.56 -11.61
C ASN A 866 9.60 -13.39 -11.66
N CYS A 867 9.18 -13.89 -10.49
CA CYS A 867 8.03 -14.77 -10.33
C CYS A 867 6.73 -13.98 -10.16
N GLU A 868 5.67 -14.48 -10.75
CA GLU A 868 4.33 -13.94 -10.54
C GLU A 868 3.78 -14.39 -9.17
N HIS A 869 3.15 -13.45 -8.44
CA HIS A 869 2.66 -13.70 -7.09
C HIS A 869 1.19 -14.13 -7.05
N GLN A 870 0.78 -14.78 -5.96
CA GLN A 870 -0.61 -14.99 -5.55
C GLN A 870 -1.47 -15.77 -6.55
N TRP A 871 -0.99 -16.92 -7.05
CA TRP A 871 -1.76 -17.75 -7.99
C TRP A 871 -2.50 -18.91 -7.30
N TRP A 872 -3.71 -19.18 -7.79
CA TRP A 872 -4.54 -20.32 -7.46
C TRP A 872 -5.48 -20.63 -8.66
N PHE A 873 -6.10 -21.82 -8.67
CA PHE A 873 -6.93 -22.29 -9.79
C PHE A 873 -8.38 -22.47 -9.33
N PRO A 874 -9.29 -21.53 -9.66
CA PRO A 874 -10.71 -21.60 -9.29
C PRO A 874 -11.39 -22.89 -9.77
N GLU A 875 -10.96 -23.42 -10.89
CA GLU A 875 -11.46 -24.62 -11.54
C GLU A 875 -11.19 -25.92 -10.79
N LEU A 876 -10.18 -25.93 -9.91
CA LEU A 876 -9.90 -27.11 -9.08
C LEU A 876 -10.90 -27.21 -7.94
N LYS A 877 -11.41 -28.44 -7.73
CA LYS A 877 -12.48 -28.68 -6.74
C LYS A 877 -11.97 -28.82 -5.32
N GLN A 878 -10.72 -29.23 -5.15
CA GLN A 878 -10.11 -29.37 -3.81
C GLN A 878 -10.10 -28.06 -3.04
N ALA A 879 -10.19 -28.15 -1.71
CA ALA A 879 -10.22 -26.99 -0.80
C ALA A 879 -9.06 -26.02 -1.02
N SER A 880 -7.85 -26.52 -1.32
CA SER A 880 -6.64 -25.73 -1.57
C SER A 880 -6.67 -24.94 -2.87
N LYS A 881 -7.56 -25.26 -3.80
CA LYS A 881 -7.64 -24.65 -5.14
C LYS A 881 -6.29 -24.62 -5.87
N GLY A 882 -5.40 -25.57 -5.58
CA GLY A 882 -4.10 -25.71 -6.23
C GLY A 882 -3.11 -24.58 -5.92
N HIS A 883 -3.27 -23.84 -4.83
CA HIS A 883 -2.29 -22.82 -4.44
C HIS A 883 -0.88 -23.43 -4.26
N GLU A 884 -0.80 -24.66 -3.78
CA GLU A 884 0.44 -25.41 -3.58
C GLU A 884 1.21 -25.67 -4.88
N LEU A 885 0.58 -25.57 -6.03
CA LEU A 885 1.21 -25.79 -7.32
C LEU A 885 1.97 -24.56 -7.83
N CYS A 886 1.49 -23.35 -7.54
CA CYS A 886 1.92 -22.14 -8.24
C CYS A 886 2.08 -20.89 -7.35
N ALA A 887 1.59 -20.88 -6.13
CA ALA A 887 1.65 -19.67 -5.29
C ALA A 887 3.08 -19.42 -4.79
N VAL A 888 3.63 -18.26 -5.15
CA VAL A 888 5.06 -17.95 -4.94
C VAL A 888 5.48 -17.95 -3.47
N ASN A 889 4.55 -17.68 -2.56
CA ASN A 889 4.86 -17.66 -1.13
C ASN A 889 5.18 -19.04 -0.53
N HIS A 890 5.05 -20.13 -1.28
CA HIS A 890 5.63 -21.43 -0.89
C HIS A 890 7.16 -21.43 -0.90
N LEU A 891 7.77 -20.47 -1.60
CA LEU A 891 9.23 -20.38 -1.74
C LEU A 891 9.91 -19.58 -0.61
N VAL A 892 9.12 -18.91 0.23
CA VAL A 892 9.61 -17.89 1.18
C VAL A 892 10.04 -18.53 2.50
N ASP A 893 11.19 -18.10 3.02
CA ASP A 893 11.55 -18.35 4.41
C ASP A 893 10.71 -17.50 5.34
N ARG A 894 9.87 -18.13 6.17
CA ARG A 894 9.03 -17.44 7.14
C ARG A 894 9.81 -16.67 8.22
N ASN A 895 11.07 -17.07 8.47
CA ASN A 895 11.91 -16.49 9.51
C ASN A 895 12.72 -15.29 9.01
N ALA A 896 12.82 -15.11 7.68
CA ALA A 896 13.47 -13.94 7.08
C ALA A 896 12.52 -12.74 7.14
N GLN A 897 12.51 -12.04 8.27
CA GLN A 897 11.66 -10.89 8.55
C GLN A 897 12.48 -9.65 8.85
N ASP A 898 11.93 -8.47 8.52
CA ASP A 898 12.46 -7.19 8.98
C ASP A 898 12.48 -7.15 10.52
N PRO A 899 13.63 -6.85 11.15
CA PRO A 899 13.78 -6.94 12.61
C PRO A 899 12.97 -5.90 13.38
N HIS A 900 12.46 -4.88 12.72
CA HIS A 900 11.77 -3.76 13.36
C HIS A 900 10.24 -3.88 13.32
N CYS A 901 9.70 -4.48 12.24
CA CYS A 901 8.26 -4.54 12.02
C CYS A 901 7.71 -5.91 11.57
N GLY A 902 8.56 -6.91 11.43
CA GLY A 902 8.15 -8.28 11.10
C GLY A 902 7.70 -8.49 9.65
N THR A 903 7.94 -7.55 8.75
CA THR A 903 7.64 -7.75 7.32
C THR A 903 8.53 -8.84 6.74
N GLY A 904 7.94 -9.82 6.06
CA GLY A 904 8.67 -10.93 5.47
C GLY A 904 9.51 -10.52 4.26
N ASN A 905 10.68 -11.14 4.09
CA ASN A 905 11.48 -11.05 2.88
C ASN A 905 10.82 -11.89 1.77
N VAL A 906 10.02 -11.26 0.93
CA VAL A 906 9.33 -11.88 -0.21
C VAL A 906 9.94 -11.51 -1.56
N ARG A 907 11.08 -10.83 -1.52
CA ARG A 907 11.92 -10.46 -2.69
C ARG A 907 13.38 -10.61 -2.32
N ALA A 908 14.24 -10.77 -3.32
CA ALA A 908 15.67 -10.91 -3.10
C ALA A 908 16.06 -12.11 -2.21
N TYR A 909 15.70 -13.32 -2.65
CA TYR A 909 16.13 -14.57 -2.02
C TYR A 909 16.60 -15.60 -3.07
N LEU A 910 17.37 -16.58 -2.65
CA LEU A 910 18.00 -17.54 -3.56
C LEU A 910 17.05 -18.67 -3.98
N GLY A 911 17.16 -19.08 -5.24
CA GLY A 911 16.45 -20.21 -5.79
C GLY A 911 17.11 -20.82 -7.02
N LYS A 912 16.55 -21.91 -7.49
CA LYS A 912 16.93 -22.57 -8.75
C LYS A 912 15.72 -22.79 -9.65
N ILE A 913 16.00 -22.94 -10.93
CA ILE A 913 14.97 -23.18 -11.94
C ILE A 913 15.37 -24.37 -12.82
N TYR A 914 14.39 -25.17 -13.24
CA TYR A 914 14.60 -26.27 -14.17
C TYR A 914 13.30 -26.63 -14.88
N LYS A 915 13.41 -27.19 -16.08
CA LYS A 915 12.27 -27.55 -16.91
C LYS A 915 11.38 -28.62 -16.23
N ALA A 916 10.07 -28.42 -16.25
CA ALA A 916 9.11 -29.44 -15.88
C ALA A 916 8.99 -30.48 -17.00
N THR A 917 9.19 -31.76 -16.65
CA THR A 917 9.12 -32.90 -17.59
C THR A 917 8.15 -33.97 -17.06
N PRO A 918 7.70 -34.93 -17.88
CA PRO A 918 6.87 -36.04 -17.40
C PRO A 918 7.47 -36.81 -16.22
N GLU A 919 8.79 -36.85 -16.12
CA GLU A 919 9.52 -37.59 -15.08
C GLU A 919 9.50 -36.85 -13.74
N ASN A 920 9.63 -35.50 -13.74
CA ASN A 920 9.64 -34.69 -12.52
C ASN A 920 8.28 -34.01 -12.23
N SER A 921 7.32 -34.15 -13.15
CA SER A 921 5.92 -33.71 -13.02
C SER A 921 4.96 -34.85 -13.44
N PRO A 922 4.97 -36.00 -12.72
CA PRO A 922 4.25 -37.21 -13.14
C PRO A 922 2.73 -37.03 -13.18
N PHE A 923 2.19 -36.05 -12.49
CA PHE A 923 0.76 -35.68 -12.53
C PHE A 923 0.43 -34.62 -13.58
N GLY A 924 1.38 -34.28 -14.45
CA GLY A 924 1.23 -33.23 -15.46
C GLY A 924 1.34 -31.81 -14.86
N ASN A 925 1.22 -30.84 -15.73
CA ASN A 925 1.17 -29.44 -15.37
C ASN A 925 -0.27 -28.96 -15.28
N PRO A 926 -0.57 -27.91 -14.48
CA PRO A 926 -1.89 -27.33 -14.40
C PRO A 926 -2.38 -26.89 -15.80
N VAL A 927 -3.56 -27.32 -16.20
CA VAL A 927 -4.19 -26.89 -17.44
C VAL A 927 -5.35 -25.97 -17.08
N PRO A 928 -5.33 -24.69 -17.50
CA PRO A 928 -6.44 -23.79 -17.24
C PRO A 928 -7.72 -24.30 -17.91
N CYS A 929 -8.82 -24.26 -17.17
CA CYS A 929 -10.13 -24.59 -17.71
C CYS A 929 -11.20 -23.61 -17.18
N GLY A 930 -12.30 -23.48 -17.90
CA GLY A 930 -13.47 -22.75 -17.44
C GLY A 930 -14.18 -23.49 -16.29
N ASN A 931 -15.11 -22.81 -15.61
CA ASN A 931 -15.86 -23.38 -14.49
C ASN A 931 -16.71 -24.62 -14.88
N ASP A 932 -17.05 -24.72 -16.14
CA ASP A 932 -17.73 -25.88 -16.74
C ASP A 932 -16.78 -27.04 -17.11
N GLY A 933 -15.46 -26.88 -16.86
CA GLY A 933 -14.44 -27.86 -17.23
C GLY A 933 -13.91 -27.71 -18.65
N THR A 934 -14.35 -26.71 -19.41
CA THR A 934 -13.78 -26.43 -20.74
C THR A 934 -12.39 -25.83 -20.62
N GLU A 935 -11.47 -26.31 -21.45
CA GLU A 935 -10.10 -25.77 -21.49
C GLU A 935 -10.08 -24.31 -21.96
N ILE A 936 -9.38 -23.43 -21.22
CA ILE A 936 -9.21 -22.04 -21.62
C ILE A 936 -8.26 -21.97 -22.81
N ILE A 937 -8.69 -21.25 -23.86
CA ILE A 937 -7.83 -20.99 -25.03
C ILE A 937 -6.68 -20.09 -24.62
N THR A 938 -5.45 -20.59 -24.78
CA THR A 938 -4.22 -19.88 -24.38
C THR A 938 -3.36 -19.44 -25.56
N SER A 939 -3.72 -19.87 -26.79
CA SER A 939 -2.99 -19.54 -28.02
C SER A 939 -3.89 -18.90 -29.04
N ALA A 940 -3.42 -17.84 -29.69
CA ALA A 940 -4.12 -17.22 -30.83
C ALA A 940 -4.26 -18.14 -32.05
N ASP A 941 -3.44 -19.19 -32.13
CA ASP A 941 -3.48 -20.18 -33.21
C ASP A 941 -4.40 -21.38 -32.91
N ASP A 942 -5.08 -21.36 -31.75
CA ASP A 942 -5.96 -22.43 -31.35
C ASP A 942 -7.10 -22.59 -32.37
N PRO A 943 -7.30 -23.78 -32.92
CA PRO A 943 -8.30 -24.01 -33.97
C PRO A 943 -9.74 -23.71 -33.53
N ARG A 944 -10.03 -23.77 -32.23
CA ARG A 944 -11.34 -23.43 -31.67
C ARG A 944 -11.69 -21.95 -31.86
N LEU A 945 -10.72 -21.04 -31.94
CA LEU A 945 -10.98 -19.64 -32.28
C LEU A 945 -11.60 -19.46 -33.67
N LYS A 946 -11.22 -20.28 -34.65
CA LYS A 946 -11.79 -20.24 -35.98
C LYS A 946 -13.22 -20.77 -35.99
N GLU A 947 -13.48 -21.82 -35.21
CA GLU A 947 -14.81 -22.39 -35.05
C GLU A 947 -15.74 -21.39 -34.35
N TRP A 948 -15.24 -20.72 -33.33
CA TRP A 948 -15.96 -19.69 -32.58
C TRP A 948 -16.26 -18.45 -33.43
N ALA A 949 -15.28 -17.97 -34.22
CA ALA A 949 -15.51 -16.88 -35.18
C ALA A 949 -16.56 -17.24 -36.20
N SER A 950 -16.56 -18.50 -36.73
CA SER A 950 -17.58 -18.98 -37.65
C SER A 950 -18.98 -19.06 -37.04
N ALA A 951 -19.08 -19.40 -35.74
CA ALA A 951 -20.33 -19.39 -34.97
C ALA A 951 -20.87 -17.96 -34.80
N ILE A 952 -19.98 -16.98 -34.52
CA ILE A 952 -20.34 -15.56 -34.43
C ILE A 952 -20.90 -15.05 -35.75
N ASP A 953 -20.24 -15.38 -36.87
CA ASP A 953 -20.69 -14.99 -38.19
C ASP A 953 -22.05 -15.62 -38.54
N ALA A 954 -22.30 -16.86 -38.08
CA ALA A 954 -23.57 -17.56 -38.29
C ALA A 954 -24.72 -16.98 -37.44
N ILE A 955 -24.42 -16.47 -36.23
CA ILE A 955 -25.41 -15.85 -35.34
C ILE A 955 -25.78 -14.46 -35.85
N GLY A 956 -24.84 -13.72 -36.40
CA GLY A 956 -25.04 -12.37 -36.92
C GLY A 956 -25.38 -11.39 -35.80
N SER A 957 -26.28 -10.44 -36.08
CA SER A 957 -26.73 -9.44 -35.14
C SER A 957 -27.99 -9.81 -34.35
N ASP A 958 -28.40 -11.07 -34.38
CA ASP A 958 -29.59 -11.53 -33.67
C ASP A 958 -29.29 -11.76 -32.18
N THR A 959 -29.62 -10.74 -31.36
CA THR A 959 -29.37 -10.74 -29.93
C THR A 959 -30.07 -11.85 -29.15
N ALA A 960 -31.18 -12.38 -29.68
CA ALA A 960 -31.91 -13.49 -29.04
C ALA A 960 -31.11 -14.79 -29.09
N LYS A 961 -30.30 -14.99 -30.10
CA LYS A 961 -29.40 -16.15 -30.21
C LYS A 961 -28.19 -16.04 -29.30
N TRP A 962 -27.73 -14.83 -29.00
CA TRP A 962 -26.66 -14.62 -28.01
C TRP A 962 -27.09 -15.03 -26.60
N GLU A 963 -28.37 -14.81 -26.24
CA GLU A 963 -28.90 -15.23 -24.94
C GLU A 963 -29.01 -16.78 -24.84
N GLU A 964 -29.20 -17.47 -25.92
CA GLU A 964 -29.24 -18.94 -25.96
C GLU A 964 -27.83 -19.54 -25.80
N TYR A 965 -26.80 -18.90 -26.38
CA TYR A 965 -25.39 -19.30 -26.21
C TYR A 965 -24.79 -18.91 -24.83
N ALA A 966 -25.30 -17.88 -24.20
CA ALA A 966 -24.86 -17.44 -22.88
C ALA A 966 -25.46 -18.22 -21.70
N ARG A 967 -26.34 -19.17 -21.95
CA ARG A 967 -26.92 -20.10 -20.99
C ARG A 967 -26.16 -21.42 -20.95
#